data_741fa1643ff6c50decf9ef2b1e91c6b7
#
_entry.id   741fa1643ff6c50decf9ef2b1e91c6b7
#
_cell.length_a   1.000
_cell.length_b   1.000
_cell.length_c   1.000
_cell.angle_alpha   90.00
_cell.angle_beta   90.00
_cell.angle_gamma   90.00
#
_symmetry.space_group_name_H-M   'P 1'
#
loop_
_entity.id
_entity.type
_entity.pdbx_description
1 polymer ?
#
loop_
_entity_poly.entity_id
_entity_poly.type
_entity_poly.pdbx_seq_one_letter_code
_entity_poly.pdbx_strand_id
1 'polypeptide(L)'
;GAETVENFLVEPHGGLTRRPGTRFVAEVKTSANQVRLIPFEFNVEQAYVLEFGPSYFRIYKDGGQVTSSGSAVEVATPYAAGDLTSLKFAQSADVMYVVSPSHNVRKITRTSHTAWTITEVNLARGPFLDQNITTTTLTSSARTGSVNITASADTFVSTDVGRLVKINEGFVKLTGFTNATTVAGTVQTLEDGRSELLPSYTASTISFHEGDPDSTGLEHNDRIQDTAFAFIDQGFEVGQTIVVSGTSSNNSTAGYKIVEVSDSTLILTPGNDLAAESAGSSFTVEGKLEADDNWALGAFSETTGYPRAVAFYEQRLVFAGTSEQPQTLFFSQSGDFENFEADVEDDDAMVYTIGSNEVNVIRFLSSTRNLIVGTSGGEFVVRASGTDEPITPTQIQIKQQTNHGSADHVPAQVGNTVLFLQRAKRKLRELQFNFDVDGYVATDLTIINEHITKGGLTELAHQQEPHGILWGVRADGQLVCMTYKREEQVVAWSRQVLGGAFGTGDAVVESVAIIPGDLDEDQVWVAVKRTVNGATKRYVEFIRDFEFGTDVSDAIFVDSSLTFTGVTSTLAGDEAADQTTITLADASSFSSAGAIKIGSEVITYTGKSSNDLTGCTRGVVGAAAAHASGATVTQAAISLSGLTHLEGQTV
;
A
#
# COMPACT_ATOMS: atom_id res chain seq x y z
N GLY A 1 -7.01 -21.01 33.86
CA GLY A 1 -7.01 -19.69 33.23
C GLY A 1 -8.22 -18.88 33.64
N ALA A 2 -8.16 -17.56 33.44
CA ALA A 2 -9.30 -16.68 33.69
C ALA A 2 -10.32 -16.85 32.56
N GLU A 3 -11.60 -16.92 32.89
CA GLU A 3 -12.71 -16.98 31.92
C GLU A 3 -12.91 -15.63 31.22
N THR A 4 -12.68 -14.54 31.92
CA THR A 4 -12.81 -13.18 31.41
C THR A 4 -11.63 -12.33 31.84
N VAL A 5 -10.97 -11.72 30.88
CA VAL A 5 -9.94 -10.68 31.09
C VAL A 5 -10.37 -9.47 30.26
N GLU A 6 -10.66 -8.35 30.95
CA GLU A 6 -11.18 -7.14 30.33
C GLU A 6 -10.41 -5.92 30.83
N ASN A 7 -9.94 -5.08 29.91
CA ASN A 7 -9.09 -3.91 30.13
C ASN A 7 -7.75 -4.24 30.85
N PHE A 8 -7.30 -5.49 30.71
CA PHE A 8 -5.99 -5.91 31.14
C PHE A 8 -5.25 -6.57 29.97
N LEU A 9 -3.96 -6.40 29.95
CA LEU A 9 -3.03 -7.07 29.05
C LEU A 9 -2.34 -8.18 29.84
N VAL A 10 -2.18 -9.32 29.20
CA VAL A 10 -1.44 -10.43 29.78
C VAL A 10 0.04 -10.24 29.44
N GLU A 11 0.89 -10.14 30.45
CA GLU A 11 2.32 -10.05 30.23
C GLU A 11 2.93 -11.40 29.93
N PRO A 12 3.99 -11.47 29.10
CA PRO A 12 4.67 -12.71 28.78
C PRO A 12 5.19 -13.46 30.02
N HIS A 13 5.52 -12.74 31.08
CA HIS A 13 6.06 -13.27 32.32
C HIS A 13 4.99 -13.78 33.31
N GLY A 14 3.71 -13.71 32.94
CA GLY A 14 2.60 -14.25 33.71
C GLY A 14 1.85 -13.24 34.61
N GLY A 15 2.11 -11.98 34.49
CA GLY A 15 1.36 -10.88 35.14
C GLY A 15 0.15 -10.43 34.32
N LEU A 16 -0.66 -9.53 34.93
CA LEU A 16 -1.71 -8.78 34.27
C LEU A 16 -1.46 -7.30 34.53
N THR A 17 -1.29 -6.53 33.48
CA THR A 17 -1.16 -5.08 33.55
C THR A 17 -2.44 -4.42 33.02
N ARG A 18 -2.90 -3.39 33.71
CA ARG A 18 -4.04 -2.62 33.23
C ARG A 18 -3.67 -1.94 31.91
N ARG A 19 -4.55 -2.04 30.90
CA ARG A 19 -4.39 -1.32 29.65
C ARG A 19 -4.28 0.19 29.91
N PRO A 20 -3.27 0.88 29.34
CA PRO A 20 -3.24 2.34 29.33
C PRO A 20 -4.49 2.93 28.68
N GLY A 21 -4.87 4.13 29.04
CA GLY A 21 -5.95 4.86 28.41
C GLY A 21 -5.61 5.27 26.97
N THR A 22 -6.57 5.91 26.29
CA THR A 22 -6.32 6.46 24.96
C THR A 22 -6.15 7.98 25.04
N ARG A 23 -5.36 8.54 24.09
CA ARG A 23 -5.27 9.97 23.85
C ARG A 23 -6.15 10.34 22.65
N PHE A 24 -7.01 11.33 22.82
CA PHE A 24 -7.73 11.97 21.74
C PHE A 24 -6.76 12.75 20.83
N VAL A 25 -6.85 12.54 19.53
CA VAL A 25 -6.04 13.26 18.53
C VAL A 25 -6.89 14.20 17.72
N ALA A 26 -7.90 13.68 17.04
CA ALA A 26 -8.78 14.49 16.20
C ALA A 26 -10.13 13.81 15.94
N GLU A 27 -11.15 14.59 15.62
CA GLU A 27 -12.36 14.10 14.97
C GLU A 27 -12.05 13.84 13.50
N VAL A 28 -12.54 12.71 12.96
CA VAL A 28 -12.41 12.41 11.52
C VAL A 28 -13.13 13.47 10.69
N LYS A 29 -12.77 13.63 9.43
CA LYS A 29 -13.35 14.66 8.54
C LYS A 29 -14.88 14.64 8.52
N THR A 30 -15.47 13.45 8.50
CA THR A 30 -16.92 13.28 8.41
C THR A 30 -17.35 12.15 9.35
N SER A 31 -17.73 12.51 10.57
CA SER A 31 -18.13 11.56 11.62
C SER A 31 -19.31 10.66 11.26
N ALA A 32 -20.08 10.96 10.21
CA ALA A 32 -21.13 10.08 9.71
C ALA A 32 -20.58 8.82 9.01
N ASN A 33 -19.36 8.88 8.47
CA ASN A 33 -18.77 7.80 7.69
C ASN A 33 -17.69 7.06 8.47
N GLN A 34 -17.64 5.74 8.27
CA GLN A 34 -16.53 4.92 8.77
C GLN A 34 -15.22 5.33 8.07
N VAL A 35 -14.13 5.26 8.83
CA VAL A 35 -12.78 5.44 8.32
C VAL A 35 -11.95 4.19 8.55
N ARG A 36 -10.85 4.06 7.81
CA ARG A 36 -9.85 3.02 8.01
C ARG A 36 -8.49 3.66 8.25
N LEU A 37 -7.78 3.16 9.24
CA LEU A 37 -6.42 3.56 9.54
C LEU A 37 -5.44 2.62 8.83
N ILE A 38 -4.47 3.18 8.12
CA ILE A 38 -3.44 2.42 7.40
C ILE A 38 -2.09 2.96 7.84
N PRO A 39 -1.16 2.09 8.33
CA PRO A 39 0.18 2.52 8.69
C PRO A 39 1.01 2.82 7.42
N PHE A 40 1.89 3.80 7.51
CA PHE A 40 2.87 4.15 6.50
C PHE A 40 4.21 4.38 7.19
N GLU A 41 5.16 3.47 7.00
CA GLU A 41 6.43 3.47 7.71
C GLU A 41 7.58 3.70 6.73
N PHE A 42 8.15 4.91 6.73
CA PHE A 42 9.37 5.17 5.98
C PHE A 42 10.60 4.59 6.70
N ASN A 43 10.66 4.81 8.00
CA ASN A 43 11.60 4.20 8.93
C ASN A 43 11.04 4.32 10.36
N VAL A 44 11.76 3.81 11.36
CA VAL A 44 11.34 3.83 12.77
C VAL A 44 11.13 5.23 13.36
N GLU A 45 11.77 6.27 12.81
CA GLU A 45 11.63 7.67 13.27
C GLU A 45 10.57 8.45 12.46
N GLN A 46 10.22 7.96 11.28
CA GLN A 46 9.29 8.61 10.35
C GLN A 46 8.18 7.64 9.95
N ALA A 47 7.27 7.44 10.85
CA ALA A 47 6.07 6.66 10.65
C ALA A 47 4.83 7.55 10.70
N TYR A 48 3.79 7.15 9.99
CA TYR A 48 2.54 7.89 9.85
C TYR A 48 1.36 6.94 9.93
N VAL A 49 0.23 7.47 10.35
CA VAL A 49 -1.07 6.82 10.20
C VAL A 49 -1.88 7.60 9.17
N LEU A 50 -2.39 6.91 8.17
CA LEU A 50 -3.26 7.45 7.15
C LEU A 50 -4.72 7.15 7.52
N GLU A 51 -5.53 8.18 7.77
CA GLU A 51 -6.99 8.08 7.94
C GLU A 51 -7.64 8.07 6.56
N PHE A 52 -7.99 6.92 6.05
CA PHE A 52 -8.79 6.78 4.84
C PHE A 52 -10.28 6.93 5.16
N GLY A 53 -10.89 7.93 4.56
CA GLY A 53 -12.34 8.11 4.51
C GLY A 53 -12.84 8.15 3.06
N PRO A 54 -14.17 8.25 2.85
CA PRO A 54 -14.73 8.33 1.49
C PRO A 54 -14.16 9.49 0.69
N SER A 55 -13.45 9.18 -0.38
CA SER A 55 -12.81 10.11 -1.33
C SER A 55 -11.66 10.95 -0.76
N TYR A 56 -11.05 10.56 0.35
CA TYR A 56 -9.87 11.26 0.90
C TYR A 56 -9.01 10.34 1.77
N PHE A 57 -7.77 10.78 2.06
CA PHE A 57 -7.04 10.41 3.26
C PHE A 57 -6.39 11.61 3.93
N ARG A 58 -6.23 11.55 5.26
CA ARG A 58 -5.52 12.51 6.12
C ARG A 58 -4.36 11.83 6.82
N ILE A 59 -3.41 12.61 7.30
CA ILE A 59 -2.13 12.12 7.80
C ILE A 59 -1.97 12.48 9.27
N TYR A 60 -1.50 11.52 10.06
CA TYR A 60 -1.18 11.66 11.48
C TYR A 60 0.27 11.23 11.71
N LYS A 61 0.96 11.92 12.63
CA LYS A 61 2.33 11.65 13.03
C LYS A 61 2.57 12.24 14.42
N ASP A 62 3.47 11.61 15.21
CA ASP A 62 3.91 12.12 16.53
C ASP A 62 2.72 12.48 17.46
N GLY A 63 1.71 11.63 17.50
CA GLY A 63 0.50 11.82 18.31
C GLY A 63 -0.37 13.01 17.92
N GLY A 64 -0.23 13.56 16.70
CA GLY A 64 -0.99 14.70 16.18
C GLY A 64 -1.43 14.55 14.73
N GLN A 65 -2.38 15.38 14.31
CA GLN A 65 -2.77 15.49 12.89
C GLN A 65 -1.78 16.40 12.15
N VAL A 66 -1.25 15.94 11.02
CA VAL A 66 -0.35 16.74 10.19
C VAL A 66 -1.14 17.88 9.54
N THR A 67 -0.65 19.11 9.76
CA THR A 67 -1.29 20.31 9.23
C THR A 67 -0.35 21.15 8.37
N SER A 68 -0.91 21.86 7.41
CA SER A 68 -0.23 22.86 6.60
C SER A 68 -1.04 24.13 6.61
N SER A 69 -0.41 25.26 7.00
CA SER A 69 -1.09 26.57 7.13
C SER A 69 -2.35 26.52 8.01
N GLY A 70 -2.33 25.69 9.08
CA GLY A 70 -3.45 25.57 10.04
C GLY A 70 -4.60 24.66 9.60
N SER A 71 -4.51 24.02 8.43
CA SER A 71 -5.49 23.05 7.94
C SER A 71 -4.88 21.66 7.87
N ALA A 72 -5.69 20.61 8.11
CA ALA A 72 -5.26 19.22 7.98
C ALA A 72 -4.74 18.96 6.56
N VAL A 73 -3.60 18.29 6.44
CA VAL A 73 -3.11 17.78 5.15
C VAL A 73 -4.04 16.67 4.69
N GLU A 74 -4.60 16.85 3.51
CA GLU A 74 -5.61 15.95 2.95
C GLU A 74 -5.33 15.70 1.47
N VAL A 75 -5.48 14.46 1.05
CA VAL A 75 -5.31 14.02 -0.34
C VAL A 75 -6.61 13.37 -0.81
N ALA A 76 -7.11 13.78 -1.98
CA ALA A 76 -8.30 13.19 -2.58
C ALA A 76 -8.01 11.78 -3.12
N THR A 77 -8.96 10.85 -2.94
CA THR A 77 -8.87 9.47 -3.42
C THR A 77 -10.11 9.06 -4.21
N PRO A 78 -10.04 8.03 -5.06
CA PRO A 78 -11.22 7.54 -5.77
C PRO A 78 -12.11 6.63 -4.92
N TYR A 79 -11.67 6.22 -3.72
CA TYR A 79 -12.31 5.17 -2.93
C TYR A 79 -13.58 5.65 -2.23
N ALA A 80 -14.69 4.96 -2.47
CA ALA A 80 -15.94 5.17 -1.75
C ALA A 80 -15.92 4.48 -0.37
N ALA A 81 -16.92 4.73 0.47
CA ALA A 81 -17.01 4.12 1.80
C ALA A 81 -16.98 2.57 1.77
N GLY A 82 -17.58 1.96 0.75
CA GLY A 82 -17.60 0.50 0.59
C GLY A 82 -16.27 -0.12 0.20
N ASP A 83 -15.34 0.67 -0.36
CA ASP A 83 -14.04 0.18 -0.82
C ASP A 83 -13.02 0.10 0.31
N LEU A 84 -13.17 0.92 1.37
CA LEU A 84 -12.15 1.10 2.39
C LEU A 84 -11.70 -0.20 3.07
N THR A 85 -12.62 -1.13 3.31
CA THR A 85 -12.31 -2.42 3.96
C THR A 85 -11.60 -3.41 3.02
N SER A 86 -11.70 -3.21 1.71
CA SER A 86 -11.08 -4.08 0.69
C SER A 86 -9.68 -3.61 0.28
N LEU A 87 -9.27 -2.39 0.67
CA LEU A 87 -7.94 -1.88 0.35
C LEU A 87 -6.86 -2.78 0.93
N LYS A 88 -5.87 -3.13 0.12
CA LYS A 88 -4.63 -3.77 0.56
C LYS A 88 -3.45 -3.00 0.02
N PHE A 89 -2.33 -3.12 0.70
CA PHE A 89 -1.18 -2.28 0.41
C PHE A 89 0.12 -3.02 0.63
N ALA A 90 1.14 -2.61 -0.10
CA ALA A 90 2.52 -3.00 0.09
C ALA A 90 3.39 -1.74 -0.07
N GLN A 91 4.31 -1.53 0.85
CA GLN A 91 5.13 -0.33 0.90
C GLN A 91 6.61 -0.65 0.67
N SER A 92 7.27 0.23 -0.06
CA SER A 92 8.73 0.28 -0.20
C SER A 92 9.17 1.74 -0.05
N ALA A 93 9.88 2.05 1.04
CA ALA A 93 10.33 3.40 1.39
C ALA A 93 9.19 4.45 1.30
N ASP A 94 9.32 5.46 0.45
CA ASP A 94 8.36 6.55 0.28
C ASP A 94 7.17 6.24 -0.64
N VAL A 95 7.08 5.01 -1.14
CA VAL A 95 6.03 4.58 -2.07
C VAL A 95 5.24 3.42 -1.49
N MET A 96 3.91 3.57 -1.45
CA MET A 96 2.99 2.51 -1.06
C MET A 96 2.06 2.20 -2.24
N TYR A 97 2.08 0.96 -2.72
CA TYR A 97 1.11 0.47 -3.71
C TYR A 97 -0.17 0.05 -3.01
N VAL A 98 -1.29 0.53 -3.54
CA VAL A 98 -2.63 0.26 -3.00
C VAL A 98 -3.48 -0.42 -4.06
N VAL A 99 -4.06 -1.55 -3.71
CA VAL A 99 -4.96 -2.33 -4.57
C VAL A 99 -6.36 -2.41 -4.00
N SER A 100 -7.33 -2.44 -4.91
CA SER A 100 -8.74 -2.66 -4.62
C SER A 100 -9.37 -3.43 -5.79
N PRO A 101 -10.24 -4.41 -5.55
CA PRO A 101 -10.89 -5.17 -6.63
C PRO A 101 -11.69 -4.31 -7.62
N SER A 102 -12.05 -3.09 -7.22
CA SER A 102 -12.95 -2.19 -7.98
C SER A 102 -12.23 -1.00 -8.61
N HIS A 103 -10.93 -0.84 -8.40
CA HIS A 103 -10.18 0.34 -8.86
C HIS A 103 -8.83 -0.03 -9.43
N ASN A 104 -8.37 0.74 -10.42
CA ASN A 104 -6.99 0.68 -10.92
C ASN A 104 -5.98 0.73 -9.76
N VAL A 105 -4.88 0.00 -9.92
CA VAL A 105 -3.77 0.03 -8.97
C VAL A 105 -3.27 1.47 -8.82
N ARG A 106 -3.07 1.89 -7.58
CA ARG A 106 -2.56 3.23 -7.27
C ARG A 106 -1.32 3.16 -6.41
N LYS A 107 -0.51 4.21 -6.50
CA LYS A 107 0.62 4.42 -5.60
C LYS A 107 0.47 5.73 -4.84
N ILE A 108 0.70 5.66 -3.53
CA ILE A 108 0.84 6.81 -2.66
C ILE A 108 2.32 7.10 -2.58
N THR A 109 2.69 8.35 -2.83
CA THR A 109 4.08 8.81 -2.73
C THR A 109 4.17 9.96 -1.75
N ARG A 110 5.11 9.85 -0.81
CA ARG A 110 5.46 10.89 0.14
C ARG A 110 6.74 11.59 -0.31
N THR A 111 6.75 12.90 -0.36
CA THR A 111 7.96 13.69 -0.61
C THR A 111 8.36 14.56 0.59
N SER A 112 7.44 14.81 1.51
CA SER A 112 7.70 15.44 2.80
C SER A 112 6.57 15.13 3.79
N HIS A 113 6.66 15.62 5.04
CA HIS A 113 5.60 15.45 6.04
C HIS A 113 4.23 15.98 5.56
N THR A 114 4.22 17.03 4.74
CA THR A 114 3.00 17.69 4.26
C THR A 114 2.72 17.51 2.77
N ALA A 115 3.60 16.83 2.03
CA ALA A 115 3.48 16.65 0.59
C ALA A 115 3.30 15.18 0.23
N TRP A 116 2.09 14.84 -0.15
CA TRP A 116 1.63 13.49 -0.47
C TRP A 116 0.82 13.49 -1.75
N THR A 117 0.96 12.45 -2.53
CA THR A 117 0.16 12.24 -3.74
C THR A 117 -0.39 10.82 -3.78
N ILE A 118 -1.50 10.62 -4.49
CA ILE A 118 -1.97 9.31 -4.92
C ILE A 118 -2.22 9.36 -6.41
N THR A 119 -1.53 8.50 -7.15
CA THR A 119 -1.61 8.43 -8.61
C THR A 119 -1.93 7.02 -9.07
N GLU A 120 -2.54 6.89 -10.24
CA GLU A 120 -2.64 5.60 -10.91
C GLU A 120 -1.25 5.12 -11.30
N VAL A 121 -0.97 3.83 -11.10
CA VAL A 121 0.28 3.22 -11.53
C VAL A 121 0.25 3.09 -13.05
N ASN A 122 1.31 3.53 -13.71
CA ASN A 122 1.42 3.39 -15.15
C ASN A 122 1.93 1.99 -15.51
N LEU A 123 1.03 1.03 -15.62
CA LEU A 123 1.34 -0.33 -16.03
C LEU A 123 1.42 -0.40 -17.58
N ALA A 124 2.35 0.36 -18.19
CA ALA A 124 2.46 0.47 -19.63
C ALA A 124 2.86 -0.85 -20.33
N ARG A 125 3.42 -1.80 -19.60
CA ARG A 125 3.96 -3.08 -20.08
C ARG A 125 3.30 -4.28 -19.40
N GLY A 126 1.98 -4.36 -19.40
CA GLY A 126 1.24 -5.47 -18.84
C GLY A 126 0.80 -5.26 -17.38
N PRO A 127 0.35 -6.30 -16.67
CA PRO A 127 0.31 -7.68 -17.14
C PRO A 127 -0.79 -7.94 -18.20
N PHE A 128 -0.62 -9.02 -18.96
CA PHE A 128 -1.55 -9.43 -20.01
C PHE A 128 -2.26 -10.74 -19.67
N LEU A 129 -3.44 -10.94 -20.26
CA LEU A 129 -4.09 -12.24 -20.37
C LEU A 129 -3.32 -13.13 -21.35
N ASP A 130 -3.70 -14.40 -21.45
CA ASP A 130 -3.16 -15.31 -22.43
C ASP A 130 -3.29 -14.72 -23.84
N GLN A 131 -2.28 -15.00 -24.66
CA GLN A 131 -2.25 -14.61 -26.05
C GLN A 131 -3.47 -15.15 -26.81
N ASN A 132 -3.95 -14.37 -27.78
CA ASN A 132 -5.03 -14.81 -28.66
C ASN A 132 -4.67 -16.13 -29.37
N ILE A 133 -5.58 -17.08 -29.30
CA ILE A 133 -5.49 -18.38 -30.00
C ILE A 133 -6.59 -18.56 -31.06
N THR A 134 -7.37 -17.51 -31.31
CA THR A 134 -8.45 -17.52 -32.29
C THR A 134 -7.96 -17.00 -33.67
N THR A 135 -8.81 -17.03 -34.64
CA THR A 135 -8.54 -16.41 -35.97
C THR A 135 -8.82 -14.91 -36.00
N THR A 136 -9.19 -14.31 -34.89
CA THR A 136 -9.44 -12.87 -34.80
C THR A 136 -8.13 -12.12 -34.87
N THR A 137 -8.04 -11.17 -35.80
CA THR A 137 -6.87 -10.30 -35.95
C THR A 137 -7.17 -8.89 -35.51
N LEU A 138 -6.14 -8.18 -35.03
CA LEU A 138 -6.17 -6.75 -34.76
C LEU A 138 -5.32 -6.00 -35.78
N THR A 139 -5.75 -4.80 -36.15
CA THR A 139 -5.00 -3.89 -37.01
C THR A 139 -4.97 -2.50 -36.38
N SER A 140 -3.79 -1.89 -36.31
CA SER A 140 -3.63 -0.51 -35.89
C SER A 140 -3.67 0.45 -37.07
N SER A 141 -4.27 1.63 -36.88
CA SER A 141 -4.34 2.68 -37.90
C SER A 141 -3.02 3.42 -38.12
N ALA A 142 -2.09 3.39 -37.13
CA ALA A 142 -0.79 4.03 -37.20
C ALA A 142 0.20 3.30 -36.25
N ARG A 143 1.51 3.57 -36.41
CA ARG A 143 2.56 2.99 -35.57
C ARG A 143 2.77 3.73 -34.29
N THR A 144 2.49 5.01 -34.23
CA THR A 144 2.82 5.89 -33.11
C THR A 144 1.65 6.79 -32.72
N GLY A 145 1.66 7.32 -31.50
CA GLY A 145 0.71 8.33 -31.01
C GLY A 145 -0.69 7.77 -30.78
N SER A 146 -1.70 8.55 -31.18
CA SER A 146 -3.11 8.13 -31.05
C SER A 146 -3.51 7.25 -32.24
N VAL A 147 -4.06 6.09 -31.93
CA VAL A 147 -4.42 5.06 -32.94
C VAL A 147 -5.85 4.55 -32.74
N ASN A 148 -6.43 4.03 -33.82
CA ASN A 148 -7.59 3.17 -33.73
C ASN A 148 -7.14 1.72 -33.94
N ILE A 149 -7.57 0.83 -33.02
CA ILE A 149 -7.40 -0.61 -33.17
C ILE A 149 -8.70 -1.19 -33.70
N THR A 150 -8.61 -1.92 -34.80
CA THR A 150 -9.75 -2.58 -35.46
C THR A 150 -9.58 -4.09 -35.42
N ALA A 151 -10.57 -4.79 -34.86
CA ALA A 151 -10.63 -6.25 -34.80
C ALA A 151 -11.42 -6.80 -35.96
N SER A 152 -11.04 -7.98 -36.47
CA SER A 152 -11.77 -8.70 -37.53
C SER A 152 -13.11 -9.32 -37.08
N ALA A 153 -13.34 -9.40 -35.76
CA ALA A 153 -14.58 -9.88 -35.13
C ALA A 153 -14.87 -9.09 -33.84
N ASP A 154 -16.08 -9.22 -33.29
CA ASP A 154 -16.46 -8.60 -32.03
C ASP A 154 -15.52 -9.03 -30.87
N THR A 155 -14.78 -8.09 -30.33
CA THR A 155 -13.70 -8.33 -29.37
C THR A 155 -13.77 -7.41 -28.15
N PHE A 156 -14.16 -6.15 -28.36
CA PHE A 156 -14.09 -5.10 -27.34
C PHE A 156 -15.44 -4.80 -26.70
N VAL A 157 -15.39 -4.34 -25.44
CA VAL A 157 -16.55 -3.83 -24.72
C VAL A 157 -16.24 -2.44 -24.13
N SER A 158 -17.26 -1.67 -23.78
CA SER A 158 -17.06 -0.29 -23.28
C SER A 158 -16.23 -0.20 -22.00
N THR A 159 -16.23 -1.25 -21.20
CA THR A 159 -15.45 -1.38 -19.95
C THR A 159 -13.98 -1.73 -20.18
N ASP A 160 -13.53 -1.88 -21.44
CA ASP A 160 -12.11 -2.03 -21.78
C ASP A 160 -11.36 -0.69 -21.89
N VAL A 161 -12.05 0.45 -21.77
CA VAL A 161 -11.38 1.76 -21.74
C VAL A 161 -10.44 1.81 -20.52
N GLY A 162 -9.17 2.21 -20.77
CA GLY A 162 -8.08 2.16 -19.79
C GLY A 162 -7.25 0.87 -19.85
N ARG A 163 -7.74 -0.18 -20.50
CA ARG A 163 -7.06 -1.48 -20.68
C ARG A 163 -5.90 -1.37 -21.65
N LEU A 164 -4.88 -2.20 -21.47
CA LEU A 164 -3.81 -2.36 -22.44
C LEU A 164 -4.20 -3.36 -23.54
N VAL A 165 -3.57 -3.19 -24.69
CA VAL A 165 -3.56 -4.18 -25.79
C VAL A 165 -2.10 -4.33 -26.24
N LYS A 166 -1.58 -5.56 -26.21
CA LYS A 166 -0.34 -5.93 -26.87
C LYS A 166 -0.69 -6.26 -28.33
N ILE A 167 -0.07 -5.57 -29.26
CA ILE A 167 -0.29 -5.75 -30.70
C ILE A 167 1.01 -5.48 -31.43
N ASN A 168 1.34 -6.33 -32.41
CA ASN A 168 2.67 -6.35 -33.01
C ASN A 168 3.74 -6.48 -31.91
N GLU A 169 4.67 -5.55 -31.77
CA GLU A 169 5.72 -5.54 -30.76
C GLU A 169 5.53 -4.43 -29.73
N GLY A 170 4.40 -3.77 -29.73
CA GLY A 170 4.15 -2.63 -28.86
C GLY A 170 2.86 -2.74 -28.07
N PHE A 171 2.61 -1.70 -27.30
CA PHE A 171 1.49 -1.62 -26.37
C PHE A 171 0.62 -0.40 -26.67
N VAL A 172 -0.69 -0.59 -26.58
CA VAL A 172 -1.68 0.48 -26.73
C VAL A 172 -2.55 0.55 -25.48
N LYS A 173 -2.62 1.71 -24.84
CA LYS A 173 -3.62 1.96 -23.79
C LYS A 173 -4.90 2.48 -24.43
N LEU A 174 -6.00 1.76 -24.24
CA LEU A 174 -7.30 2.11 -24.80
C LEU A 174 -7.83 3.39 -24.14
N THR A 175 -8.23 4.37 -24.94
CA THR A 175 -8.74 5.66 -24.48
C THR A 175 -10.21 5.90 -24.81
N GLY A 176 -10.79 5.08 -25.70
CA GLY A 176 -12.18 5.20 -26.11
C GLY A 176 -12.73 3.95 -26.76
N PHE A 177 -14.02 3.71 -26.56
CA PHE A 177 -14.78 2.62 -27.16
C PHE A 177 -15.69 3.18 -28.26
N THR A 178 -15.55 2.68 -29.48
CA THR A 178 -16.43 3.06 -30.62
C THR A 178 -17.51 2.01 -30.81
N ASN A 179 -17.12 0.75 -30.93
CA ASN A 179 -18.01 -0.42 -31.04
C ASN A 179 -17.22 -1.70 -30.75
N ALA A 180 -17.87 -2.87 -30.83
CA ALA A 180 -17.28 -4.16 -30.49
C ALA A 180 -16.05 -4.54 -31.35
N THR A 181 -15.85 -3.93 -32.52
CA THR A 181 -14.71 -4.17 -33.39
C THR A 181 -13.72 -3.00 -33.44
N THR A 182 -14.01 -1.84 -32.84
CA THR A 182 -13.16 -0.67 -33.00
C THR A 182 -13.04 0.11 -31.69
N VAL A 183 -11.80 0.35 -31.28
CA VAL A 183 -11.45 1.14 -30.11
C VAL A 183 -10.38 2.16 -30.46
N ALA A 184 -10.36 3.30 -29.74
CA ALA A 184 -9.30 4.28 -29.80
C ALA A 184 -8.28 4.02 -28.69
N GLY A 185 -7.00 4.30 -28.95
CA GLY A 185 -5.95 4.13 -27.96
C GLY A 185 -4.75 5.04 -28.20
N THR A 186 -3.79 4.98 -27.29
CA THR A 186 -2.51 5.68 -27.40
C THR A 186 -1.37 4.69 -27.23
N VAL A 187 -0.44 4.68 -28.17
CA VAL A 187 0.76 3.85 -28.14
C VAL A 187 1.59 4.22 -26.91
N GLN A 188 2.03 3.23 -26.16
CA GLN A 188 2.84 3.39 -24.94
C GLN A 188 4.33 3.34 -25.29
N THR A 189 5.14 3.81 -24.34
CA THR A 189 6.61 3.81 -24.49
C THR A 189 7.17 2.45 -24.08
N LEU A 190 8.03 1.88 -24.93
CA LEU A 190 8.79 0.66 -24.68
C LEU A 190 9.96 0.92 -23.70
N GLU A 191 10.63 -0.13 -23.28
CA GLU A 191 11.77 -0.06 -22.35
C GLU A 191 12.95 0.75 -22.90
N ASP A 192 13.22 0.61 -24.17
CA ASP A 192 14.26 1.33 -24.90
C ASP A 192 13.92 2.82 -25.16
N GLY A 193 12.73 3.28 -24.70
CA GLY A 193 12.26 4.64 -24.87
C GLY A 193 11.53 4.92 -26.18
N ARG A 194 11.41 3.94 -27.09
CA ARG A 194 10.59 4.06 -28.30
C ARG A 194 9.11 4.03 -27.95
N SER A 195 8.30 4.79 -28.68
CA SER A 195 6.83 4.83 -28.53
C SER A 195 6.18 4.43 -29.86
N GLU A 196 6.35 3.17 -30.23
CA GLU A 196 5.92 2.64 -31.52
C GLU A 196 5.49 1.17 -31.42
N LEU A 197 4.67 0.72 -32.37
CA LEU A 197 4.18 -0.65 -32.46
C LEU A 197 5.07 -1.53 -33.32
N LEU A 198 5.83 -0.93 -34.20
CA LEU A 198 6.77 -1.56 -35.12
C LEU A 198 7.90 -0.60 -35.43
N PRO A 199 9.13 -1.09 -35.68
CA PRO A 199 10.30 -0.25 -35.89
C PRO A 199 10.14 0.68 -37.10
N SER A 200 10.75 1.85 -37.03
CA SER A 200 10.87 2.80 -38.12
C SER A 200 12.21 3.52 -38.08
N TYR A 201 13.02 3.30 -39.07
CA TYR A 201 14.37 3.85 -39.14
C TYR A 201 14.62 4.60 -40.45
N THR A 202 15.05 5.84 -40.35
CA THR A 202 15.39 6.70 -41.49
C THR A 202 16.83 7.15 -41.41
N ALA A 203 17.64 6.79 -42.40
CA ALA A 203 19.06 7.14 -42.42
C ALA A 203 19.61 7.29 -43.83
N SER A 204 20.67 8.07 -43.99
CA SER A 204 21.47 8.19 -45.20
C SER A 204 22.58 7.16 -45.31
N THR A 205 22.75 6.34 -44.29
CA THR A 205 23.74 5.25 -44.19
C THR A 205 23.23 3.91 -44.73
N ILE A 206 21.93 3.84 -45.05
CA ILE A 206 21.27 2.66 -45.56
C ILE A 206 21.60 2.48 -47.08
N SER A 207 21.85 1.24 -47.47
CA SER A 207 22.06 0.80 -48.88
C SER A 207 21.30 -0.50 -49.17
N PHE A 208 20.95 -0.73 -50.42
CA PHE A 208 20.23 -1.90 -50.88
C PHE A 208 21.14 -2.71 -51.81
N HIS A 209 21.14 -4.02 -51.60
CA HIS A 209 21.98 -4.95 -52.38
C HIS A 209 21.14 -6.08 -52.94
N GLU A 210 21.13 -6.20 -54.23
CA GLU A 210 20.53 -7.30 -54.96
C GLU A 210 21.32 -8.60 -54.71
N GLY A 211 20.63 -9.68 -54.48
CA GLY A 211 21.21 -11.00 -54.30
C GLY A 211 21.36 -11.65 -55.69
N ASP A 212 22.52 -11.48 -56.31
CA ASP A 212 22.80 -12.12 -57.57
C ASP A 212 22.89 -13.66 -57.43
N PRO A 213 22.37 -14.45 -58.35
CA PRO A 213 22.60 -15.87 -58.36
C PRO A 213 24.09 -16.18 -58.51
N ASP A 214 24.61 -17.13 -57.73
CA ASP A 214 26.00 -17.56 -57.80
C ASP A 214 26.29 -18.32 -59.09
N SER A 215 27.56 -18.68 -59.31
CA SER A 215 28.00 -19.43 -60.48
C SER A 215 27.34 -20.83 -60.62
N THR A 216 26.61 -21.28 -59.62
CA THR A 216 25.86 -22.55 -59.59
C THR A 216 24.36 -22.36 -59.84
N GLY A 217 23.90 -21.10 -59.99
CA GLY A 217 22.49 -20.74 -60.19
C GLY A 217 21.67 -20.71 -58.89
N LEU A 218 22.33 -20.72 -57.70
CA LEU A 218 21.67 -20.49 -56.43
C LEU A 218 21.49 -18.99 -56.20
N GLU A 219 20.26 -18.58 -56.03
CA GLU A 219 19.95 -17.18 -55.67
C GLU A 219 20.42 -16.86 -54.25
N HIS A 220 21.16 -15.75 -54.10
CA HIS A 220 21.48 -15.19 -52.83
C HIS A 220 20.36 -14.28 -52.37
N ASN A 221 20.18 -14.17 -51.04
CA ASN A 221 19.16 -13.32 -50.46
C ASN A 221 19.49 -11.84 -50.66
N ASP A 222 18.51 -11.08 -51.06
CA ASP A 222 18.54 -9.64 -51.06
C ASP A 222 18.79 -9.13 -49.64
N ARG A 223 19.50 -8.02 -49.49
CA ARG A 223 19.84 -7.46 -48.19
C ARG A 223 19.81 -5.94 -48.17
N ILE A 224 19.41 -5.41 -47.01
CA ILE A 224 19.51 -3.99 -46.67
C ILE A 224 20.66 -3.86 -45.69
N GLN A 225 21.62 -2.96 -45.98
CA GLN A 225 22.78 -2.73 -45.12
C GLN A 225 22.76 -1.31 -44.56
N ASP A 226 23.20 -1.16 -43.32
CA ASP A 226 23.38 0.11 -42.65
C ASP A 226 24.80 0.22 -42.10
N THR A 227 25.54 1.26 -42.48
CA THR A 227 26.90 1.51 -41.99
C THR A 227 26.92 2.18 -40.62
N ALA A 228 25.76 2.57 -40.07
CA ALA A 228 25.62 3.07 -38.72
C ALA A 228 25.38 1.95 -37.68
N PHE A 229 25.14 0.69 -38.12
CA PHE A 229 24.94 -0.47 -37.24
C PHE A 229 23.75 -0.32 -36.31
N ALA A 230 22.60 0.08 -36.82
CA ALA A 230 21.47 0.48 -35.99
C ALA A 230 20.28 -0.48 -36.00
N PHE A 231 20.23 -1.51 -36.87
CA PHE A 231 19.00 -2.29 -37.05
C PHE A 231 18.51 -3.01 -35.79
N ILE A 232 19.37 -3.64 -35.00
CA ILE A 232 18.98 -4.29 -33.75
C ILE A 232 18.52 -3.22 -32.73
N ASP A 233 19.28 -2.14 -32.58
CA ASP A 233 18.92 -1.04 -31.66
C ASP A 233 17.60 -0.35 -32.04
N GLN A 234 17.20 -0.41 -33.34
CA GLN A 234 15.92 0.11 -33.80
C GLN A 234 14.79 -0.90 -33.68
N GLY A 235 15.04 -2.14 -33.23
CA GLY A 235 14.03 -3.16 -32.98
C GLY A 235 13.60 -3.96 -34.18
N PHE A 236 14.42 -4.06 -35.24
CA PHE A 236 14.12 -4.98 -36.31
C PHE A 236 14.41 -6.42 -35.91
N GLU A 237 13.48 -7.34 -36.25
CA GLU A 237 13.54 -8.73 -35.84
C GLU A 237 13.26 -9.67 -37.02
N VAL A 238 13.70 -10.92 -36.87
CA VAL A 238 13.42 -12.00 -37.83
C VAL A 238 11.93 -12.30 -37.85
N GLY A 239 11.38 -12.40 -39.08
CA GLY A 239 9.97 -12.69 -39.29
C GLY A 239 9.12 -11.46 -39.57
N GLN A 240 9.59 -10.26 -39.24
CA GLN A 240 8.89 -9.01 -39.55
C GLN A 240 8.79 -8.80 -41.06
N THR A 241 7.66 -8.22 -41.51
CA THR A 241 7.52 -7.65 -42.85
C THR A 241 7.85 -6.16 -42.76
N ILE A 242 8.75 -5.68 -43.59
CA ILE A 242 9.14 -4.27 -43.67
C ILE A 242 8.68 -3.65 -44.98
N VAL A 243 8.42 -2.35 -44.97
CA VAL A 243 8.21 -1.53 -46.17
C VAL A 243 9.34 -0.51 -46.27
N VAL A 244 9.68 -0.13 -47.47
CA VAL A 244 10.77 0.79 -47.77
C VAL A 244 10.24 1.99 -48.55
N SER A 245 10.71 3.18 -48.19
CA SER A 245 10.35 4.41 -48.90
C SER A 245 11.53 5.37 -49.01
N GLY A 246 11.43 6.35 -49.91
CA GLY A 246 12.48 7.31 -50.21
C GLY A 246 13.52 6.81 -51.20
N THR A 247 13.40 5.59 -51.69
CA THR A 247 14.29 4.99 -52.72
C THR A 247 13.83 5.31 -54.11
N SER A 248 14.69 5.13 -55.09
CA SER A 248 14.34 5.29 -56.51
C SER A 248 13.66 4.04 -57.11
N SER A 249 14.02 2.84 -56.61
CA SER A 249 13.59 1.57 -57.17
C SER A 249 12.95 0.59 -56.19
N ASN A 250 13.28 0.72 -54.88
CA ASN A 250 12.92 -0.26 -53.83
C ASN A 250 11.69 0.14 -53.01
N ASN A 251 10.97 1.22 -53.34
CA ASN A 251 9.74 1.57 -52.66
C ASN A 251 8.71 0.45 -52.77
N SER A 252 8.30 -0.12 -51.67
CA SER A 252 7.37 -1.23 -51.62
C SER A 252 6.29 -1.03 -50.59
N THR A 253 5.03 -1.23 -51.00
CA THR A 253 3.87 -1.33 -50.08
C THR A 253 3.50 -2.79 -49.81
N ALA A 254 3.95 -3.73 -50.67
CA ALA A 254 3.78 -5.17 -50.46
C ALA A 254 4.62 -5.65 -49.29
N GLY A 255 5.81 -5.07 -49.14
CA GLY A 255 6.76 -5.36 -48.05
C GLY A 255 7.76 -6.45 -48.40
N TYR A 256 8.81 -6.50 -47.60
CA TYR A 256 9.88 -7.49 -47.66
C TYR A 256 9.95 -8.21 -46.31
N LYS A 257 9.99 -9.55 -46.35
CA LYS A 257 10.08 -10.32 -45.08
C LYS A 257 11.54 -10.55 -44.70
N ILE A 258 11.85 -10.23 -43.43
CA ILE A 258 13.17 -10.41 -42.83
C ILE A 258 13.35 -11.89 -42.45
N VAL A 259 14.48 -12.50 -42.83
CA VAL A 259 14.87 -13.87 -42.45
C VAL A 259 16.10 -13.91 -41.52
N GLU A 260 16.91 -12.85 -41.52
CA GLU A 260 18.04 -12.71 -40.62
C GLU A 260 18.29 -11.23 -40.30
N VAL A 261 18.67 -10.92 -39.07
CA VAL A 261 18.97 -9.57 -38.58
C VAL A 261 20.35 -9.57 -37.93
N SER A 262 21.13 -8.56 -38.24
CA SER A 262 22.32 -8.15 -37.50
C SER A 262 22.33 -6.63 -37.38
N ASP A 263 23.22 -6.08 -36.55
CA ASP A 263 23.33 -4.61 -36.37
C ASP A 263 23.41 -3.88 -37.73
N SER A 264 24.15 -4.42 -38.67
CA SER A 264 24.44 -3.79 -39.98
C SER A 264 23.59 -4.30 -41.11
N THR A 265 22.83 -5.40 -40.97
CA THR A 265 22.24 -6.06 -42.14
C THR A 265 20.91 -6.72 -41.82
N LEU A 266 19.91 -6.43 -42.65
CA LEU A 266 18.66 -7.20 -42.74
C LEU A 266 18.75 -8.09 -44.00
N ILE A 267 18.64 -9.41 -43.85
CA ILE A 267 18.55 -10.37 -44.96
C ILE A 267 17.09 -10.66 -45.20
N LEU A 268 16.67 -10.59 -46.44
CA LEU A 268 15.29 -10.73 -46.86
C LEU A 268 15.02 -12.13 -47.43
N THR A 269 13.75 -12.52 -47.46
CA THR A 269 13.33 -13.78 -48.12
C THR A 269 13.78 -13.80 -49.59
N PRO A 270 14.28 -14.93 -50.14
CA PRO A 270 14.67 -15.03 -51.53
C PRO A 270 13.53 -14.66 -52.52
N GLY A 271 13.90 -14.03 -53.63
CA GLY A 271 12.96 -13.63 -54.68
C GLY A 271 12.28 -12.26 -54.47
N ASN A 272 12.86 -11.43 -53.60
CA ASN A 272 12.45 -10.03 -53.48
C ASN A 272 13.30 -9.16 -54.40
N ASP A 273 13.06 -8.93 -55.58
CA ASP A 273 13.83 -8.17 -56.60
C ASP A 273 14.25 -6.76 -56.08
N LEU A 274 15.20 -6.68 -55.15
CA LEU A 274 15.80 -5.41 -54.72
C LEU A 274 16.76 -4.92 -55.80
N ALA A 275 16.58 -3.70 -56.24
CA ALA A 275 17.59 -3.05 -57.09
C ALA A 275 18.72 -2.48 -56.18
N ALA A 276 19.97 -2.65 -56.62
CA ALA A 276 21.14 -2.10 -55.92
C ALA A 276 21.05 -0.56 -55.83
N GLU A 277 21.13 -0.02 -54.62
CA GLU A 277 21.06 1.42 -54.37
C GLU A 277 22.04 1.81 -53.28
N SER A 278 22.96 2.72 -53.59
CA SER A 278 24.03 3.12 -52.69
C SER A 278 23.52 4.05 -51.60
N ALA A 279 24.14 4.00 -50.40
CA ALA A 279 23.96 4.95 -49.35
C ALA A 279 24.26 6.40 -49.79
N GLY A 280 23.69 7.38 -49.11
CA GLY A 280 23.89 8.81 -49.38
C GLY A 280 22.60 9.59 -49.53
N SER A 281 21.47 8.94 -49.82
CA SER A 281 20.12 9.48 -49.71
C SER A 281 19.47 9.01 -48.41
N SER A 282 18.51 9.77 -47.94
CA SER A 282 17.76 9.39 -46.73
C SER A 282 16.67 8.37 -47.16
N PHE A 283 16.84 7.14 -46.70
CA PHE A 283 15.88 6.05 -46.92
C PHE A 283 15.19 5.72 -45.62
N THR A 284 13.93 5.31 -45.68
CA THR A 284 13.17 4.84 -44.54
C THR A 284 12.85 3.35 -44.70
N VAL A 285 13.21 2.58 -43.69
CA VAL A 285 12.84 1.17 -43.52
C VAL A 285 11.93 1.12 -42.28
N GLU A 286 10.74 0.55 -42.44
CA GLU A 286 9.78 0.50 -41.34
C GLU A 286 8.97 -0.79 -41.34
N GLY A 287 8.61 -1.29 -40.17
CA GLY A 287 7.72 -2.43 -40.02
C GLY A 287 6.36 -2.14 -40.65
N LYS A 288 5.84 -3.09 -41.39
CA LYS A 288 4.54 -2.98 -42.07
C LYS A 288 3.41 -3.23 -41.11
N LEU A 289 2.48 -2.27 -40.99
CA LEU A 289 1.25 -2.47 -40.23
C LEU A 289 0.36 -3.48 -40.98
N GLU A 290 0.26 -4.66 -40.41
CA GLU A 290 -0.58 -5.75 -40.92
C GLU A 290 -1.60 -6.19 -39.88
N ALA A 291 -2.53 -7.06 -40.28
CA ALA A 291 -3.45 -7.70 -39.35
C ALA A 291 -2.66 -8.72 -38.52
N ASP A 292 -2.61 -8.47 -37.20
CA ASP A 292 -1.86 -9.27 -36.23
C ASP A 292 -2.82 -10.22 -35.51
N ASP A 293 -2.54 -11.52 -35.53
CA ASP A 293 -3.24 -12.55 -34.76
C ASP A 293 -2.56 -12.88 -33.43
N ASN A 294 -1.37 -12.32 -33.21
CA ASN A 294 -0.52 -12.52 -32.05
C ASN A 294 -0.71 -11.40 -30.98
N TRP A 295 -1.94 -11.10 -30.64
CA TRP A 295 -2.27 -10.03 -29.71
C TRP A 295 -2.73 -10.55 -28.35
N ALA A 296 -2.64 -9.71 -27.31
CA ALA A 296 -3.16 -9.98 -25.98
C ALA A 296 -3.81 -8.74 -25.37
N LEU A 297 -4.83 -8.95 -24.54
CA LEU A 297 -5.48 -7.89 -23.77
C LEU A 297 -4.86 -7.81 -22.38
N GLY A 298 -4.73 -6.61 -21.84
CA GLY A 298 -4.27 -6.38 -20.47
C GLY A 298 -5.14 -7.11 -19.45
N ALA A 299 -4.51 -7.62 -18.41
CA ALA A 299 -5.19 -8.40 -17.38
C ALA A 299 -6.08 -7.55 -16.45
N PHE A 300 -5.83 -6.23 -16.34
CA PHE A 300 -6.52 -5.32 -15.42
C PHE A 300 -7.42 -4.34 -16.16
N SER A 301 -8.71 -4.38 -15.88
CA SER A 301 -9.72 -3.48 -16.45
C SER A 301 -11.03 -3.57 -15.64
N GLU A 302 -12.00 -2.72 -15.94
CA GLU A 302 -13.36 -2.87 -15.39
C GLU A 302 -14.03 -4.19 -15.87
N THR A 303 -13.63 -4.71 -17.03
CA THR A 303 -14.12 -6.00 -17.57
C THR A 303 -13.59 -7.18 -16.76
N THR A 304 -12.27 -7.21 -16.52
CA THR A 304 -11.58 -8.36 -15.90
C THR A 304 -11.39 -8.22 -14.41
N GLY A 305 -11.69 -7.03 -13.86
CA GLY A 305 -11.41 -6.66 -12.48
C GLY A 305 -9.96 -6.24 -12.27
N TYR A 306 -9.67 -5.85 -11.04
CA TYR A 306 -8.37 -5.39 -10.58
C TYR A 306 -7.81 -6.31 -9.49
N PRO A 307 -6.49 -6.27 -9.24
CA PRO A 307 -5.90 -7.14 -8.22
C PRO A 307 -6.44 -6.83 -6.82
N ARG A 308 -6.66 -7.89 -6.04
CA ARG A 308 -7.12 -7.79 -4.66
C ARG A 308 -6.06 -8.06 -3.61
N ALA A 309 -4.86 -8.44 -4.02
CA ALA A 309 -3.73 -8.67 -3.13
C ALA A 309 -2.45 -8.15 -3.76
N VAL A 310 -1.55 -7.64 -2.90
CA VAL A 310 -0.25 -7.07 -3.28
C VAL A 310 0.78 -7.40 -2.22
N ALA A 311 2.00 -7.69 -2.63
CA ALA A 311 3.17 -7.83 -1.76
C ALA A 311 4.46 -7.58 -2.56
N PHE A 312 5.55 -7.28 -1.86
CA PHE A 312 6.88 -7.38 -2.43
C PHE A 312 7.46 -8.76 -2.12
N TYR A 313 8.11 -9.38 -3.07
CA TYR A 313 8.80 -10.65 -2.88
C TYR A 313 9.99 -10.75 -3.84
N GLU A 314 11.19 -11.02 -3.30
CA GLU A 314 12.44 -11.18 -4.06
C GLU A 314 12.65 -10.10 -5.12
N GLN A 315 12.63 -8.83 -4.70
CA GLN A 315 12.80 -7.62 -5.53
C GLN A 315 11.74 -7.47 -6.64
N ARG A 316 10.59 -8.12 -6.52
CA ARG A 316 9.47 -8.01 -7.45
C ARG A 316 8.23 -7.48 -6.71
N LEU A 317 7.44 -6.68 -7.38
CA LEU A 317 6.08 -6.37 -6.95
C LEU A 317 5.15 -7.46 -7.45
N VAL A 318 4.33 -8.01 -6.57
CA VAL A 318 3.41 -9.11 -6.88
C VAL A 318 1.98 -8.65 -6.69
N PHE A 319 1.20 -8.71 -7.77
CA PHE A 319 -0.24 -8.56 -7.72
C PHE A 319 -0.93 -9.92 -7.83
N ALA A 320 -2.12 -10.05 -7.27
CA ALA A 320 -2.85 -11.31 -7.37
C ALA A 320 -4.36 -11.15 -7.31
N GLY A 321 -5.04 -12.07 -8.00
CA GLY A 321 -6.46 -12.33 -7.85
C GLY A 321 -7.37 -11.23 -8.41
N THR A 322 -7.58 -11.20 -9.72
CA THR A 322 -8.65 -10.40 -10.34
C THR A 322 -9.99 -11.15 -10.33
N SER A 323 -11.05 -10.52 -10.79
CA SER A 323 -12.36 -11.18 -10.94
C SER A 323 -12.34 -12.27 -12.00
N GLU A 324 -11.64 -12.04 -13.12
CA GLU A 324 -11.51 -12.99 -14.22
C GLU A 324 -10.46 -14.07 -13.91
N GLN A 325 -9.35 -13.68 -13.29
CA GLN A 325 -8.25 -14.58 -12.96
C GLN A 325 -8.03 -14.64 -11.43
N PRO A 326 -8.96 -15.26 -10.67
CA PRO A 326 -8.96 -15.20 -9.21
C PRO A 326 -7.80 -15.97 -8.55
N GLN A 327 -7.12 -16.86 -9.28
CA GLN A 327 -6.03 -17.72 -8.81
C GLN A 327 -4.67 -17.34 -9.40
N THR A 328 -4.58 -16.23 -10.14
CA THR A 328 -3.37 -15.84 -10.85
C THR A 328 -2.55 -14.85 -10.03
N LEU A 329 -1.24 -15.08 -10.06
CA LEU A 329 -0.18 -14.24 -9.52
C LEU A 329 0.53 -13.55 -10.70
N PHE A 330 0.73 -12.25 -10.59
CA PHE A 330 1.45 -11.44 -11.56
C PHE A 330 2.66 -10.85 -10.85
N PHE A 331 3.86 -11.20 -11.30
CA PHE A 331 5.12 -10.72 -10.73
C PHE A 331 5.73 -9.70 -11.69
N SER A 332 6.19 -8.58 -11.18
CA SER A 332 6.94 -7.61 -11.97
C SER A 332 8.32 -8.14 -12.37
N GLN A 333 8.97 -7.48 -13.29
CA GLN A 333 10.40 -7.61 -13.55
C GLN A 333 11.18 -7.34 -12.26
N SER A 334 12.33 -8.02 -12.10
CA SER A 334 13.19 -7.84 -10.93
C SER A 334 13.77 -6.42 -10.91
N GLY A 335 13.49 -5.68 -9.83
CA GLY A 335 13.96 -4.30 -9.68
C GLY A 335 13.13 -3.22 -10.40
N ASP A 336 12.29 -3.57 -11.38
CA ASP A 336 11.30 -2.68 -12.00
C ASP A 336 9.88 -3.08 -11.59
N PHE A 337 9.35 -2.40 -10.60
CA PHE A 337 8.05 -2.72 -9.98
C PHE A 337 6.82 -2.38 -10.83
N GLU A 338 6.97 -1.66 -11.93
CA GLU A 338 5.87 -1.24 -12.80
C GLU A 338 5.93 -1.90 -14.20
N ASN A 339 6.93 -2.77 -14.44
CA ASN A 339 7.06 -3.58 -15.62
C ASN A 339 6.56 -5.00 -15.39
N PHE A 340 5.53 -5.41 -16.12
CA PHE A 340 4.90 -6.74 -16.05
C PHE A 340 4.91 -7.45 -17.39
N GLU A 341 5.83 -7.09 -18.28
CA GLU A 341 6.03 -7.79 -19.54
C GLU A 341 6.71 -9.13 -19.28
N ALA A 342 5.96 -10.21 -19.42
CA ALA A 342 6.46 -11.56 -19.18
C ALA A 342 7.26 -12.06 -20.37
N ASP A 343 8.47 -12.59 -20.11
CA ASP A 343 9.33 -13.27 -21.06
C ASP A 343 10.10 -14.41 -20.34
N VAL A 344 11.21 -14.87 -20.86
CA VAL A 344 11.91 -16.10 -20.44
C VAL A 344 13.22 -15.88 -19.69
N GLU A 345 13.75 -14.66 -19.68
CA GLU A 345 14.98 -14.34 -18.95
C GLU A 345 14.74 -14.37 -17.44
N ASP A 346 15.80 -14.57 -16.67
CA ASP A 346 15.68 -14.82 -15.22
C ASP A 346 15.10 -13.63 -14.43
N ASP A 347 15.28 -12.42 -14.91
CA ASP A 347 14.78 -11.17 -14.30
C ASP A 347 13.43 -10.70 -14.87
N ASP A 348 12.93 -11.31 -15.94
CA ASP A 348 11.66 -10.95 -16.55
C ASP A 348 10.46 -11.12 -15.62
N ALA A 349 9.42 -10.37 -15.92
CA ALA A 349 8.13 -10.53 -15.29
C ALA A 349 7.53 -11.92 -15.59
N MET A 350 6.65 -12.38 -14.71
CA MET A 350 6.05 -13.71 -14.86
C MET A 350 4.60 -13.75 -14.41
N VAL A 351 3.81 -14.63 -15.00
CA VAL A 351 2.41 -14.85 -14.67
C VAL A 351 2.19 -16.32 -14.36
N TYR A 352 1.63 -16.62 -13.18
CA TYR A 352 1.35 -17.98 -12.76
C TYR A 352 -0.05 -18.14 -12.21
N THR A 353 -0.77 -19.13 -12.70
CA THR A 353 -2.09 -19.50 -12.18
C THR A 353 -1.98 -20.75 -11.30
N ILE A 354 -2.50 -20.64 -10.08
CA ILE A 354 -2.52 -21.75 -9.14
C ILE A 354 -3.48 -22.84 -9.64
N GLY A 355 -2.94 -23.99 -10.00
CA GLY A 355 -3.75 -25.17 -10.32
C GLY A 355 -4.32 -25.79 -9.06
N SER A 356 -5.64 -25.80 -8.92
CA SER A 356 -6.33 -26.48 -7.81
C SER A 356 -7.62 -27.12 -8.29
N ASN A 357 -8.17 -28.08 -7.52
CA ASN A 357 -9.41 -28.78 -7.88
C ASN A 357 -10.65 -27.90 -7.83
N GLU A 358 -10.57 -26.73 -7.18
CA GLU A 358 -11.64 -25.77 -7.02
C GLU A 358 -11.12 -24.36 -7.34
N VAL A 359 -12.00 -23.44 -7.72
CA VAL A 359 -11.62 -22.04 -7.88
C VAL A 359 -11.36 -21.42 -6.51
N ASN A 360 -10.11 -21.24 -6.20
CA ASN A 360 -9.62 -20.73 -4.92
C ASN A 360 -9.17 -19.27 -5.05
N VAL A 361 -10.10 -18.35 -4.80
CA VAL A 361 -9.83 -16.91 -4.88
C VAL A 361 -8.70 -16.52 -3.93
N ILE A 362 -7.62 -15.93 -4.46
CA ILE A 362 -6.53 -15.39 -3.65
C ILE A 362 -7.08 -14.24 -2.79
N ARG A 363 -6.78 -14.30 -1.48
CA ARG A 363 -7.26 -13.35 -0.48
C ARG A 363 -6.16 -12.45 0.04
N PHE A 364 -4.98 -12.98 0.26
CA PHE A 364 -3.82 -12.20 0.70
C PHE A 364 -2.51 -12.80 0.18
N LEU A 365 -1.50 -11.97 0.17
CA LEU A 365 -0.10 -12.33 0.01
C LEU A 365 0.65 -11.91 1.28
N SER A 366 1.63 -12.70 1.70
CA SER A 366 2.52 -12.37 2.80
C SER A 366 3.93 -12.86 2.49
N SER A 367 4.87 -11.94 2.43
CA SER A 367 6.27 -12.21 2.11
C SER A 367 7.03 -12.57 3.39
N THR A 368 7.52 -13.78 3.46
CA THR A 368 8.45 -14.28 4.48
C THR A 368 9.71 -14.78 3.78
N ARG A 369 10.37 -15.82 4.25
CA ARG A 369 11.39 -16.53 3.46
C ARG A 369 10.80 -17.06 2.13
N ASN A 370 9.52 -17.43 2.14
CA ASN A 370 8.74 -17.81 0.96
C ASN A 370 7.54 -16.86 0.84
N LEU A 371 6.96 -16.75 -0.34
CA LEU A 371 5.70 -16.04 -0.50
C LEU A 371 4.53 -16.95 -0.10
N ILE A 372 3.81 -16.53 0.92
CA ILE A 372 2.59 -17.20 1.38
C ILE A 372 1.40 -16.61 0.64
N VAL A 373 0.58 -17.49 0.07
CA VAL A 373 -0.64 -17.13 -0.65
C VAL A 373 -1.84 -17.73 0.08
N GLY A 374 -2.62 -16.88 0.73
CA GLY A 374 -3.88 -17.30 1.34
C GLY A 374 -5.02 -17.24 0.33
N THR A 375 -5.72 -18.35 0.15
CA THR A 375 -6.87 -18.45 -0.75
C THR A 375 -8.15 -18.83 0.00
N SER A 376 -9.28 -18.74 -0.67
CA SER A 376 -10.58 -19.11 -0.08
C SER A 376 -10.69 -20.60 0.33
N GLY A 377 -9.90 -21.49 -0.26
CA GLY A 377 -9.94 -22.94 -0.01
C GLY A 377 -8.68 -23.53 0.59
N GLY A 378 -7.60 -22.78 0.68
CA GLY A 378 -6.34 -23.28 1.26
C GLY A 378 -5.21 -22.26 1.21
N GLU A 379 -4.10 -22.62 1.83
CA GLU A 379 -2.89 -21.80 1.89
C GLU A 379 -1.80 -22.48 1.05
N PHE A 380 -1.15 -21.66 0.22
CA PHE A 380 -0.09 -22.08 -0.70
C PHE A 380 1.21 -21.38 -0.38
N VAL A 381 2.30 -22.03 -0.74
CA VAL A 381 3.65 -21.47 -0.65
C VAL A 381 4.24 -21.40 -2.05
N VAL A 382 4.75 -20.24 -2.40
CA VAL A 382 5.50 -19.96 -3.62
C VAL A 382 6.96 -19.78 -3.26
N ARG A 383 7.82 -20.50 -3.97
CA ARG A 383 9.27 -20.44 -3.83
C ARG A 383 9.97 -20.88 -5.12
N ALA A 384 11.28 -20.70 -5.21
CA ALA A 384 12.06 -21.31 -6.27
C ALA A 384 12.03 -22.84 -6.20
N SER A 385 12.31 -23.51 -7.30
CA SER A 385 12.40 -24.98 -7.38
C SER A 385 13.65 -25.51 -6.68
N GLY A 386 14.74 -24.73 -6.66
CA GLY A 386 15.97 -25.03 -5.95
C GLY A 386 15.98 -24.53 -4.50
N THR A 387 17.02 -24.91 -3.75
CA THR A 387 17.24 -24.42 -2.39
C THR A 387 18.11 -23.17 -2.45
N ASP A 388 17.66 -22.08 -1.82
CA ASP A 388 18.33 -20.77 -1.79
C ASP A 388 18.59 -20.15 -3.18
N GLU A 389 17.78 -20.54 -4.18
CA GLU A 389 17.75 -19.89 -5.50
C GLU A 389 16.61 -18.86 -5.56
N PRO A 390 16.76 -17.79 -6.35
CA PRO A 390 15.67 -16.84 -6.59
C PRO A 390 14.58 -17.46 -7.48
N ILE A 391 13.37 -16.91 -7.39
CA ILE A 391 12.32 -17.27 -8.35
C ILE A 391 12.61 -16.65 -9.72
N THR A 392 12.47 -17.45 -10.76
CA THR A 392 12.59 -17.02 -12.17
C THR A 392 11.42 -17.55 -12.99
N PRO A 393 11.20 -17.08 -14.23
CA PRO A 393 10.14 -17.61 -15.08
C PRO A 393 10.19 -19.12 -15.31
N THR A 394 11.36 -19.73 -15.18
CA THR A 394 11.57 -21.17 -15.36
C THR A 394 11.74 -21.94 -14.04
N GLN A 395 11.95 -21.24 -12.93
CA GLN A 395 12.27 -21.86 -11.63
C GLN A 395 11.33 -21.36 -10.52
N ILE A 396 10.06 -21.69 -10.63
CA ILE A 396 9.06 -21.39 -9.61
C ILE A 396 8.27 -22.65 -9.24
N GLN A 397 7.94 -22.78 -7.96
CA GLN A 397 7.14 -23.86 -7.43
C GLN A 397 6.04 -23.32 -6.55
N ILE A 398 4.80 -23.74 -6.81
CA ILE A 398 3.62 -23.39 -6.01
C ILE A 398 3.05 -24.68 -5.44
N LYS A 399 2.99 -24.79 -4.11
CA LYS A 399 2.47 -25.97 -3.42
C LYS A 399 1.44 -25.60 -2.37
N GLN A 400 0.31 -26.31 -2.35
CA GLN A 400 -0.64 -26.23 -1.26
C GLN A 400 -0.04 -26.82 0.01
N GLN A 401 -0.18 -26.13 1.12
CA GLN A 401 0.31 -26.56 2.44
C GLN A 401 -0.83 -26.97 3.36
N THR A 402 -1.92 -26.20 3.36
CA THR A 402 -3.08 -26.46 4.21
C THR A 402 -4.38 -26.24 3.42
N ASN A 403 -5.52 -26.67 3.97
CA ASN A 403 -6.83 -26.58 3.34
C ASN A 403 -7.87 -25.85 4.23
N HIS A 404 -7.41 -24.93 5.10
CA HIS A 404 -8.30 -24.24 6.02
C HIS A 404 -9.09 -23.12 5.35
N GLY A 405 -8.51 -22.51 4.33
CA GLY A 405 -9.05 -21.34 3.63
C GLY A 405 -8.95 -20.06 4.47
N SER A 406 -8.62 -19.00 3.79
CA SER A 406 -8.32 -17.70 4.36
C SER A 406 -9.47 -16.70 4.17
N ALA A 407 -9.69 -15.85 5.15
CA ALA A 407 -10.56 -14.69 5.03
C ALA A 407 -9.94 -13.61 4.12
N ASP A 408 -10.79 -12.79 3.53
CA ASP A 408 -10.33 -11.61 2.76
C ASP A 408 -9.88 -10.52 3.72
N HIS A 409 -8.59 -10.58 4.08
CA HIS A 409 -8.02 -9.81 5.18
C HIS A 409 -6.50 -9.73 5.05
N VAL A 410 -5.90 -8.66 5.57
CA VAL A 410 -4.44 -8.56 5.63
C VAL A 410 -3.96 -9.39 6.83
N PRO A 411 -3.10 -10.40 6.64
CA PRO A 411 -2.53 -11.16 7.75
C PRO A 411 -1.52 -10.32 8.53
N ALA A 412 -1.24 -10.72 9.77
CA ALA A 412 -0.16 -10.16 10.55
C ALA A 412 1.07 -11.07 10.47
N GLN A 413 2.22 -10.50 10.17
CA GLN A 413 3.48 -11.22 10.20
C GLN A 413 4.15 -11.02 11.57
N VAL A 414 4.56 -12.12 12.21
CA VAL A 414 5.27 -12.10 13.48
C VAL A 414 6.50 -12.98 13.33
N GLY A 415 7.66 -12.36 13.18
CA GLY A 415 8.88 -13.07 12.84
C GLY A 415 8.74 -13.88 11.56
N ASN A 416 8.95 -15.19 11.65
CA ASN A 416 8.82 -16.13 10.52
C ASN A 416 7.42 -16.75 10.39
N THR A 417 6.44 -16.25 11.14
CA THR A 417 5.10 -16.81 11.24
C THR A 417 4.09 -15.85 10.64
N VAL A 418 3.10 -16.37 9.93
CA VAL A 418 1.98 -15.60 9.39
C VAL A 418 0.72 -15.93 10.19
N LEU A 419 0.18 -14.93 10.88
CA LEU A 419 -1.08 -15.02 11.60
C LEU A 419 -2.23 -14.56 10.69
N PHE A 420 -3.11 -15.47 10.33
CA PHE A 420 -4.20 -15.21 9.41
C PHE A 420 -5.56 -15.68 9.94
N LEU A 421 -6.61 -15.01 9.49
CA LEU A 421 -7.98 -15.40 9.81
C LEU A 421 -8.46 -16.49 8.86
N GLN A 422 -8.97 -17.57 9.42
CA GLN A 422 -9.65 -18.61 8.66
C GLN A 422 -10.93 -18.04 8.02
N ARG A 423 -11.36 -18.62 6.92
CA ARG A 423 -12.47 -18.20 6.05
C ARG A 423 -13.68 -17.56 6.76
N ALA A 424 -14.11 -18.09 7.89
CA ALA A 424 -15.24 -17.58 8.67
C ALA A 424 -14.89 -16.42 9.61
N LYS A 425 -13.66 -15.92 9.60
CA LYS A 425 -13.14 -14.80 10.43
C LYS A 425 -13.14 -15.04 11.95
N ARG A 426 -13.52 -16.25 12.40
CA ARG A 426 -13.64 -16.58 13.84
C ARG A 426 -12.41 -17.25 14.42
N LYS A 427 -11.57 -17.86 13.57
CA LYS A 427 -10.38 -18.57 13.99
C LYS A 427 -9.15 -17.84 13.48
N LEU A 428 -8.25 -17.54 14.41
CA LEU A 428 -6.91 -17.07 14.10
C LEU A 428 -5.99 -18.26 14.00
N ARG A 429 -5.29 -18.38 12.89
CA ARG A 429 -4.34 -19.46 12.66
C ARG A 429 -2.92 -18.94 12.54
N GLU A 430 -2.01 -19.74 13.03
CA GLU A 430 -0.57 -19.55 12.97
C GLU A 430 0.01 -20.44 11.86
N LEU A 431 0.35 -19.87 10.72
CA LEU A 431 1.00 -20.59 9.63
C LEU A 431 2.52 -20.47 9.76
N GLN A 432 3.17 -21.61 9.91
CA GLN A 432 4.61 -21.66 9.99
C GLN A 432 5.18 -22.97 9.46
N PHE A 433 6.44 -22.96 9.08
CA PHE A 433 7.18 -24.16 8.71
C PHE A 433 7.43 -25.04 9.93
N ASN A 434 7.11 -26.32 9.82
CA ASN A 434 7.38 -27.33 10.83
C ASN A 434 8.33 -28.38 10.24
N PHE A 435 9.49 -28.52 10.86
CA PHE A 435 10.55 -29.39 10.38
C PHE A 435 10.17 -30.90 10.50
N ASP A 436 9.39 -31.26 11.51
CA ASP A 436 9.01 -32.66 11.75
C ASP A 436 8.13 -33.25 10.65
N VAL A 437 7.34 -32.40 9.98
CA VAL A 437 6.46 -32.79 8.87
C VAL A 437 6.97 -32.31 7.52
N ASP A 438 8.12 -31.64 7.48
CA ASP A 438 8.70 -30.98 6.29
C ASP A 438 7.68 -30.15 5.50
N GLY A 439 6.93 -29.32 6.21
CA GLY A 439 5.86 -28.55 5.61
C GLY A 439 5.32 -27.47 6.54
N TYR A 440 4.40 -26.66 6.02
CA TYR A 440 3.73 -25.64 6.81
C TYR A 440 2.51 -26.25 7.54
N VAL A 441 2.36 -25.86 8.80
CA VAL A 441 1.21 -26.21 9.62
C VAL A 441 0.48 -24.94 10.04
N ALA A 442 -0.86 -25.01 10.19
CA ALA A 442 -1.70 -23.88 10.55
C ALA A 442 -2.42 -24.14 11.88
N THR A 443 -1.74 -23.88 13.00
CA THR A 443 -2.26 -24.09 14.36
C THR A 443 -3.39 -23.10 14.69
N ASP A 444 -4.44 -23.55 15.37
CA ASP A 444 -5.56 -22.72 15.84
C ASP A 444 -5.20 -22.05 17.18
N LEU A 445 -5.00 -20.73 17.19
CA LEU A 445 -4.68 -19.95 18.39
C LEU A 445 -5.92 -19.52 19.19
N THR A 446 -7.12 -19.85 18.72
CA THR A 446 -8.40 -19.45 19.35
C THR A 446 -9.13 -20.60 20.03
N ILE A 447 -8.58 -21.81 20.01
CA ILE A 447 -9.27 -23.05 20.40
C ILE A 447 -9.87 -23.01 21.82
N ILE A 448 -9.19 -22.37 22.77
CA ILE A 448 -9.68 -22.24 24.15
C ILE A 448 -10.37 -20.89 24.41
N ASN A 449 -10.38 -19.98 23.41
CA ASN A 449 -10.89 -18.62 23.52
C ASN A 449 -11.91 -18.27 22.43
N GLU A 450 -12.62 -19.24 21.88
CA GLU A 450 -13.60 -19.03 20.78
C GLU A 450 -14.68 -18.00 21.11
N HIS A 451 -14.98 -17.80 22.39
CA HIS A 451 -15.96 -16.81 22.84
C HIS A 451 -15.50 -15.36 22.59
N ILE A 452 -14.18 -15.09 22.61
CA ILE A 452 -13.60 -13.76 22.34
C ILE A 452 -13.75 -13.39 20.86
N THR A 453 -13.52 -14.33 19.97
CA THR A 453 -13.58 -14.10 18.50
C THR A 453 -14.94 -14.46 17.89
N LYS A 454 -15.96 -14.74 18.70
CA LYS A 454 -17.27 -15.24 18.25
C LYS A 454 -17.95 -14.34 17.22
N GLY A 455 -17.78 -13.04 17.28
CA GLY A 455 -18.34 -12.10 16.30
C GLY A 455 -17.60 -12.06 14.96
N GLY A 456 -16.43 -12.69 14.86
CA GLY A 456 -15.50 -12.57 13.74
C GLY A 456 -14.63 -11.31 13.85
N LEU A 457 -13.38 -11.43 13.41
CA LEU A 457 -12.41 -10.32 13.36
C LEU A 457 -12.44 -9.67 11.97
N THR A 458 -12.35 -8.36 11.93
CA THR A 458 -12.39 -7.55 10.70
C THR A 458 -11.05 -6.89 10.39
N GLU A 459 -10.18 -6.74 11.38
CA GLU A 459 -8.86 -6.15 11.23
C GLU A 459 -7.88 -6.74 12.24
N LEU A 460 -6.60 -6.85 11.86
CA LEU A 460 -5.50 -7.30 12.69
C LEU A 460 -4.35 -6.31 12.54
N ALA A 461 -3.64 -6.05 13.64
CA ALA A 461 -2.39 -5.28 13.65
C ALA A 461 -1.48 -5.84 14.74
N HIS A 462 -0.19 -5.97 14.45
CA HIS A 462 0.79 -6.53 15.38
C HIS A 462 1.68 -5.44 15.97
N GLN A 463 1.68 -5.31 17.28
CA GLN A 463 2.58 -4.49 18.07
C GLN A 463 3.77 -5.35 18.49
N GLN A 464 4.98 -4.90 18.18
CA GLN A 464 6.20 -5.62 18.54
C GLN A 464 6.71 -5.23 19.91
N GLU A 465 6.77 -3.93 20.19
CA GLU A 465 7.32 -3.37 21.40
C GLU A 465 6.24 -2.64 22.25
N PRO A 466 6.33 -2.70 23.61
CA PRO A 466 7.31 -3.44 24.42
C PRO A 466 6.99 -4.93 24.52
N HIS A 467 5.80 -5.35 24.16
CA HIS A 467 5.32 -6.73 24.20
C HIS A 467 4.73 -7.14 22.85
N GLY A 468 4.99 -8.38 22.42
CA GLY A 468 4.37 -8.94 21.21
C GLY A 468 2.87 -9.11 21.40
N ILE A 469 2.07 -8.12 20.95
CA ILE A 469 0.62 -8.11 21.09
C ILE A 469 -0.03 -8.01 19.73
N LEU A 470 -0.89 -8.96 19.39
CA LEU A 470 -1.78 -8.87 18.24
C LEU A 470 -3.08 -8.18 18.65
N TRP A 471 -3.34 -7.05 18.05
CA TRP A 471 -4.60 -6.32 18.21
C TRP A 471 -5.58 -6.71 17.12
N GLY A 472 -6.86 -6.85 17.47
CA GLY A 472 -7.90 -7.21 16.54
C GLY A 472 -9.18 -6.43 16.78
N VAL A 473 -9.84 -6.02 15.70
CA VAL A 473 -11.17 -5.40 15.74
C VAL A 473 -12.21 -6.47 15.41
N ARG A 474 -13.20 -6.65 16.28
CA ARG A 474 -14.35 -7.53 16.02
C ARG A 474 -15.41 -6.82 15.17
N ALA A 475 -16.22 -7.60 14.46
CA ALA A 475 -17.28 -7.06 13.61
C ALA A 475 -18.36 -6.25 14.37
N ASP A 476 -18.50 -6.46 15.68
CA ASP A 476 -19.36 -5.67 16.56
C ASP A 476 -18.68 -4.43 17.15
N GLY A 477 -17.40 -4.20 16.81
CA GLY A 477 -16.62 -3.07 17.27
C GLY A 477 -15.88 -3.27 18.59
N GLN A 478 -15.90 -4.48 19.14
CA GLN A 478 -15.10 -4.80 20.32
C GLN A 478 -13.61 -4.89 19.94
N LEU A 479 -12.77 -4.13 20.58
CA LEU A 479 -11.32 -4.29 20.48
C LEU A 479 -10.89 -5.52 21.30
N VAL A 480 -10.08 -6.37 20.74
CA VAL A 480 -9.49 -7.54 21.40
C VAL A 480 -7.99 -7.53 21.20
N CYS A 481 -7.26 -8.15 22.10
CA CYS A 481 -5.84 -8.36 21.92
C CYS A 481 -5.41 -9.75 22.37
N MET A 482 -4.31 -10.19 21.79
CA MET A 482 -3.67 -11.47 22.11
C MET A 482 -2.19 -11.23 22.36
N THR A 483 -1.73 -11.47 23.59
CA THR A 483 -0.30 -11.56 23.85
C THR A 483 0.21 -12.85 23.25
N TYR A 484 1.20 -12.72 22.38
CA TYR A 484 1.75 -13.83 21.61
C TYR A 484 3.27 -13.88 21.71
N LYS A 485 3.76 -14.88 22.44
CA LYS A 485 5.18 -15.23 22.54
C LYS A 485 5.30 -16.72 22.38
N ARG A 486 5.70 -17.12 21.19
CA ARG A 486 5.73 -18.53 20.81
C ARG A 486 6.76 -19.33 21.59
N GLU A 487 7.94 -18.76 21.74
CA GLU A 487 9.09 -19.42 22.41
C GLU A 487 8.73 -19.79 23.85
N GLU A 488 7.93 -18.99 24.52
CA GLU A 488 7.43 -19.19 25.88
C GLU A 488 6.05 -19.86 25.90
N GLN A 489 5.50 -20.22 24.73
CA GLN A 489 4.17 -20.80 24.59
C GLN A 489 3.04 -19.95 25.18
N VAL A 490 3.19 -18.63 25.14
CA VAL A 490 2.17 -17.68 25.60
C VAL A 490 1.23 -17.33 24.47
N VAL A 491 -0.03 -17.72 24.63
CA VAL A 491 -1.17 -17.31 23.78
C VAL A 491 -2.32 -16.92 24.69
N ALA A 492 -2.45 -15.64 24.98
CA ALA A 492 -3.40 -15.17 25.95
C ALA A 492 -4.26 -14.03 25.40
N TRP A 493 -5.57 -14.23 25.38
CA TRP A 493 -6.55 -13.31 24.84
C TRP A 493 -7.20 -12.46 25.92
N SER A 494 -7.46 -11.18 25.62
CA SER A 494 -8.25 -10.28 26.44
C SER A 494 -9.11 -9.35 25.59
N ARG A 495 -10.13 -8.77 26.22
CA ARG A 495 -11.04 -7.78 25.61
C ARG A 495 -10.71 -6.39 26.14
N GLN A 496 -10.78 -5.40 25.27
CA GLN A 496 -10.50 -4.01 25.62
C GLN A 496 -11.76 -3.18 25.36
N VAL A 497 -12.41 -2.76 26.42
CA VAL A 497 -13.58 -1.87 26.36
C VAL A 497 -13.09 -0.44 26.50
N LEU A 498 -13.26 0.36 25.46
CA LEU A 498 -12.92 1.77 25.48
C LEU A 498 -14.04 2.60 26.13
N GLY A 499 -13.66 3.63 26.87
CA GLY A 499 -14.58 4.54 27.54
C GLY A 499 -15.52 5.28 26.60
N GLY A 500 -16.69 5.61 27.09
CA GLY A 500 -17.80 6.19 26.33
C GLY A 500 -18.76 5.14 25.79
N ALA A 501 -19.84 5.58 25.13
CA ALA A 501 -20.89 4.73 24.64
C ALA A 501 -21.26 5.03 23.17
N PHE A 502 -21.74 4.03 22.44
CA PHE A 502 -22.43 4.22 21.16
C PHE A 502 -23.84 3.62 21.24
N GLY A 503 -24.84 4.48 21.17
CA GLY A 503 -26.21 4.09 21.44
C GLY A 503 -26.38 3.59 22.88
N THR A 504 -26.78 2.34 23.05
CA THR A 504 -26.94 1.69 24.37
C THR A 504 -25.78 0.74 24.70
N GLY A 505 -24.79 0.62 23.85
CA GLY A 505 -23.61 -0.25 24.02
C GLY A 505 -22.35 0.56 24.27
N ASP A 506 -21.25 -0.16 24.38
CA ASP A 506 -19.92 0.42 24.55
C ASP A 506 -19.47 1.24 23.32
N ALA A 507 -18.42 2.04 23.46
CA ALA A 507 -17.76 2.67 22.33
C ALA A 507 -17.29 1.62 21.31
N VAL A 508 -17.43 1.92 20.03
CA VAL A 508 -17.15 0.98 18.92
C VAL A 508 -15.81 1.33 18.29
N VAL A 509 -14.86 0.41 18.29
CA VAL A 509 -13.63 0.51 17.51
C VAL A 509 -13.91 0.01 16.09
N GLU A 510 -13.56 0.81 15.10
CA GLU A 510 -13.81 0.52 13.68
C GLU A 510 -12.54 0.19 12.90
N SER A 511 -11.37 0.62 13.38
CA SER A 511 -10.07 0.33 12.75
C SER A 511 -8.94 0.42 13.76
N VAL A 512 -7.86 -0.32 13.51
CA VAL A 512 -6.62 -0.30 14.29
C VAL A 512 -5.41 -0.28 13.36
N ALA A 513 -4.43 0.58 13.65
CA ALA A 513 -3.15 0.62 12.97
C ALA A 513 -2.04 0.78 14.00
N ILE A 514 -0.87 0.26 13.69
CA ILE A 514 0.29 0.33 14.57
C ILE A 514 1.44 0.93 13.79
N ILE A 515 2.15 1.84 14.41
CA ILE A 515 3.37 2.45 13.88
C ILE A 515 4.42 2.50 14.99
N PRO A 516 5.72 2.49 14.67
CA PRO A 516 6.75 2.83 15.63
C PRO A 516 6.46 4.19 16.28
N GLY A 517 6.67 4.28 17.57
CA GLY A 517 6.48 5.50 18.34
C GLY A 517 7.78 6.00 18.98
N ASP A 518 7.67 7.06 19.75
CA ASP A 518 8.77 7.54 20.60
C ASP A 518 8.99 6.55 21.78
N LEU A 519 10.13 6.66 22.44
CA LEU A 519 10.45 5.89 23.65
C LEU A 519 10.56 4.36 23.46
N ASP A 520 10.94 3.92 22.27
CA ASP A 520 11.11 2.50 21.92
C ASP A 520 9.83 1.65 22.09
N GLU A 521 8.64 2.27 22.01
CA GLU A 521 7.34 1.62 22.04
C GLU A 521 6.57 1.86 20.75
N ASP A 522 5.86 0.83 20.27
CA ASP A 522 4.94 0.96 19.15
C ASP A 522 3.63 1.64 19.59
N GLN A 523 3.17 2.60 18.83
CA GLN A 523 1.89 3.28 19.05
C GLN A 523 0.73 2.55 18.39
N VAL A 524 -0.26 2.20 19.19
CA VAL A 524 -1.50 1.56 18.73
C VAL A 524 -2.57 2.64 18.50
N TRP A 525 -2.87 2.93 17.23
CA TRP A 525 -3.86 3.91 16.81
C TRP A 525 -5.20 3.24 16.54
N VAL A 526 -6.29 3.88 16.96
CA VAL A 526 -7.64 3.37 16.83
C VAL A 526 -8.60 4.44 16.29
N ALA A 527 -9.54 4.02 15.46
CA ALA A 527 -10.68 4.83 15.09
C ALA A 527 -11.89 4.42 15.96
N VAL A 528 -12.38 5.33 16.77
CA VAL A 528 -13.41 5.04 17.79
C VAL A 528 -14.68 5.81 17.51
N LYS A 529 -15.80 5.11 17.47
CA LYS A 529 -17.14 5.68 17.28
C LYS A 529 -17.89 5.77 18.62
N ARG A 530 -18.45 6.93 18.91
CA ARG A 530 -19.25 7.22 20.12
C ARG A 530 -20.50 8.01 19.79
N THR A 531 -21.45 8.04 20.69
CA THR A 531 -22.58 8.98 20.67
C THR A 531 -22.26 10.12 21.63
N VAL A 532 -21.90 11.27 21.10
CA VAL A 532 -21.55 12.45 21.91
C VAL A 532 -22.63 13.51 21.70
N ASN A 533 -23.23 13.98 22.77
CA ASN A 533 -24.33 14.95 22.75
C ASN A 533 -25.44 14.57 21.72
N GLY A 534 -25.82 13.29 21.72
CA GLY A 534 -26.87 12.74 20.84
C GLY A 534 -26.46 12.55 19.39
N ALA A 535 -25.22 12.91 18.99
CA ALA A 535 -24.72 12.74 17.64
C ALA A 535 -23.68 11.62 17.53
N THR A 536 -23.62 10.95 16.39
CA THR A 536 -22.52 10.02 16.10
C THR A 536 -21.24 10.80 15.86
N LYS A 537 -20.22 10.49 16.62
CA LYS A 537 -18.86 11.02 16.51
C LYS A 537 -17.86 9.90 16.26
N ARG A 538 -16.85 10.18 15.45
CA ARG A 538 -15.71 9.29 15.22
C ARG A 538 -14.42 10.03 15.46
N TYR A 539 -13.57 9.43 16.26
CA TYR A 539 -12.29 10.01 16.70
C TYR A 539 -11.13 9.11 16.35
N VAL A 540 -10.04 9.73 15.94
CA VAL A 540 -8.72 9.10 15.86
C VAL A 540 -8.08 9.28 17.22
N GLU A 541 -7.71 8.18 17.84
CA GLU A 541 -7.07 8.11 19.15
C GLU A 541 -5.88 7.16 19.07
N PHE A 542 -4.96 7.22 20.02
CA PHE A 542 -3.96 6.19 20.21
C PHE A 542 -3.88 5.77 21.68
N ILE A 543 -3.52 4.49 21.91
CA ILE A 543 -3.29 3.97 23.27
C ILE A 543 -2.02 4.62 23.80
N ARG A 544 -2.07 5.11 25.05
CA ARG A 544 -0.93 5.73 25.73
C ARG A 544 0.17 4.70 25.98
N ASP A 545 1.36 5.19 26.23
CA ASP A 545 2.55 4.37 26.44
C ASP A 545 2.38 3.41 27.64
N PHE A 546 2.92 2.22 27.51
CA PHE A 546 2.94 1.21 28.58
C PHE A 546 3.94 1.59 29.66
N GLU A 547 5.08 2.13 29.24
CA GLU A 547 6.15 2.62 30.10
C GLU A 547 5.86 4.07 30.49
N PHE A 548 5.30 4.27 31.67
CA PHE A 548 4.97 5.61 32.21
C PHE A 548 6.04 6.18 33.13
N GLY A 549 7.24 5.59 33.17
CA GLY A 549 8.34 6.02 34.03
C GLY A 549 8.31 5.37 35.42
N THR A 550 8.87 6.06 36.40
CA THR A 550 9.03 5.51 37.77
C THR A 550 7.90 5.88 38.73
N ASP A 551 7.05 6.84 38.37
CA ASP A 551 5.95 7.31 39.21
C ASP A 551 4.60 6.92 38.59
N VAL A 552 3.82 6.12 39.33
CA VAL A 552 2.49 5.69 38.89
C VAL A 552 1.53 6.85 38.67
N SER A 553 1.80 8.04 39.23
CA SER A 553 0.99 9.24 38.96
C SER A 553 1.11 9.76 37.53
N ASP A 554 2.12 9.33 36.78
CA ASP A 554 2.30 9.67 35.37
C ASP A 554 1.50 8.73 34.43
N ALA A 555 1.03 7.60 34.96
CA ALA A 555 0.20 6.64 34.20
C ALA A 555 -1.19 7.22 33.92
N ILE A 556 -1.63 7.11 32.65
CA ILE A 556 -2.94 7.58 32.21
C ILE A 556 -3.81 6.38 31.83
N PHE A 557 -4.90 6.19 32.58
CA PHE A 557 -5.83 5.08 32.40
C PHE A 557 -7.24 5.49 31.92
N VAL A 558 -7.43 6.79 31.62
CA VAL A 558 -8.69 7.30 31.06
C VAL A 558 -8.62 7.31 29.54
N ASP A 559 -9.73 6.97 28.89
CA ASP A 559 -9.82 6.97 27.44
C ASP A 559 -10.20 8.34 26.88
N SER A 560 -9.81 8.58 25.63
CA SER A 560 -10.01 9.86 24.93
C SER A 560 -9.44 11.05 25.70
N SER A 561 -8.32 10.85 26.36
CA SER A 561 -7.68 11.81 27.26
C SER A 561 -7.06 12.97 26.49
N LEU A 562 -6.99 14.13 27.16
CA LEU A 562 -6.17 15.26 26.76
C LEU A 562 -5.19 15.59 27.87
N THR A 563 -3.98 15.97 27.52
CA THR A 563 -2.96 16.38 28.50
C THR A 563 -2.91 17.91 28.54
N PHE A 564 -3.06 18.45 29.73
CA PHE A 564 -2.76 19.85 30.01
C PHE A 564 -1.29 19.96 30.43
N THR A 565 -0.45 20.51 29.56
CA THR A 565 0.94 20.80 29.88
C THR A 565 1.02 22.27 30.33
N GLY A 566 1.09 22.48 31.63
CA GLY A 566 1.27 23.82 32.19
C GLY A 566 2.69 24.35 31.92
N VAL A 567 2.80 25.65 31.68
CA VAL A 567 4.09 26.33 31.60
C VAL A 567 4.76 26.26 32.97
N THR A 568 6.08 26.10 32.98
CA THR A 568 6.86 26.07 34.22
C THR A 568 7.81 27.24 34.32
N SER A 569 8.05 27.71 35.55
CA SER A 569 9.08 28.68 35.93
C SER A 569 9.57 28.37 37.32
N THR A 570 10.34 29.26 37.94
CA THR A 570 10.73 29.19 39.35
C THR A 570 10.41 30.51 40.04
N LEU A 571 10.29 30.49 41.37
CA LEU A 571 10.16 31.70 42.16
C LEU A 571 11.47 32.51 42.08
N ALA A 572 11.36 33.84 41.86
CA ALA A 572 12.50 34.74 41.86
C ALA A 572 12.99 35.08 43.28
N GLY A 573 12.15 34.93 44.28
CA GLY A 573 12.44 35.20 45.68
C GLY A 573 11.61 34.33 46.61
N ASP A 574 11.86 34.46 47.92
CA ASP A 574 11.04 33.82 48.95
C ASP A 574 9.64 34.47 49.00
N GLU A 575 8.60 33.66 49.01
CA GLU A 575 7.20 34.09 49.02
C GLU A 575 6.53 33.68 50.34
N ALA A 576 5.99 34.65 51.10
CA ALA A 576 5.24 34.37 52.32
C ALA A 576 3.83 33.81 52.01
N ALA A 577 3.22 33.12 52.98
CA ALA A 577 1.92 32.48 52.78
C ALA A 577 0.76 33.44 52.49
N ASP A 578 0.91 34.71 52.84
CA ASP A 578 -0.10 35.77 52.68
C ASP A 578 0.18 36.73 51.52
N GLN A 579 1.22 36.47 50.72
CA GLN A 579 1.56 37.31 49.56
C GLN A 579 0.44 37.30 48.51
N THR A 580 0.10 38.50 48.02
CA THR A 580 -0.89 38.71 46.95
C THR A 580 -0.25 39.01 45.60
N THR A 581 1.07 39.05 45.56
CA THR A 581 1.88 39.12 44.33
C THR A 581 2.97 38.09 44.42
N ILE A 582 3.16 37.30 43.39
CA ILE A 582 4.18 36.25 43.29
C ILE A 582 5.08 36.59 42.11
N THR A 583 6.39 36.71 42.39
CA THR A 583 7.39 37.05 41.37
C THR A 583 8.08 35.79 40.84
N LEU A 584 7.98 35.56 39.55
CA LEU A 584 8.64 34.46 38.85
C LEU A 584 9.99 34.87 38.26
N ALA A 585 10.88 33.93 38.08
CA ALA A 585 12.13 34.15 37.31
C ALA A 585 11.83 34.52 35.87
N ASP A 586 10.82 33.90 35.27
CA ASP A 586 10.25 34.24 33.97
C ASP A 586 8.75 33.94 33.94
N ALA A 587 7.94 34.96 33.73
CA ALA A 587 6.50 34.83 33.57
C ALA A 587 6.03 35.03 32.10
N SER A 588 6.94 35.17 31.15
CA SER A 588 6.62 35.52 29.77
C SER A 588 5.56 34.60 29.12
N SER A 589 5.67 33.30 29.36
CA SER A 589 4.80 32.25 28.82
C SER A 589 3.50 32.05 29.63
N PHE A 590 3.36 32.64 30.85
CA PHE A 590 2.12 32.53 31.60
C PHE A 590 1.04 33.47 31.09
N SER A 591 -0.21 33.05 31.20
CA SER A 591 -1.37 33.85 30.81
C SER A 591 -1.47 35.16 31.64
N SER A 592 -2.26 36.12 31.18
CA SER A 592 -2.50 37.38 31.92
C SER A 592 -3.27 37.19 33.25
N ALA A 593 -4.02 36.10 33.35
CA ALA A 593 -4.71 35.65 34.58
C ALA A 593 -4.83 34.13 34.53
N GLY A 594 -4.92 33.45 35.67
CA GLY A 594 -5.00 32.01 35.73
C GLY A 594 -4.72 31.42 37.11
N ALA A 595 -4.15 30.24 37.11
CA ALA A 595 -3.70 29.57 38.35
C ALA A 595 -2.28 29.02 38.17
N ILE A 596 -1.57 28.92 39.28
CA ILE A 596 -0.27 28.28 39.42
C ILE A 596 -0.29 27.27 40.56
N LYS A 597 0.58 26.27 40.44
CA LYS A 597 0.86 25.28 41.50
C LYS A 597 2.30 25.43 41.98
N ILE A 598 2.50 25.51 43.28
CA ILE A 598 3.80 25.51 43.93
C ILE A 598 3.77 24.44 45.02
N GLY A 599 4.53 23.37 44.87
CA GLY A 599 4.40 22.20 45.75
C GLY A 599 2.96 21.63 45.70
N SER A 600 2.27 21.59 46.86
CA SER A 600 0.86 21.14 46.94
C SER A 600 -0.15 22.30 46.89
N GLU A 601 0.29 23.57 46.93
CA GLU A 601 -0.58 24.73 46.91
C GLU A 601 -0.96 25.14 45.48
N VAL A 602 -2.25 25.37 45.23
CA VAL A 602 -2.76 26.04 44.03
C VAL A 602 -3.16 27.46 44.37
N ILE A 603 -2.68 28.41 43.60
CA ILE A 603 -2.85 29.84 43.75
C ILE A 603 -3.46 30.40 42.49
N THR A 604 -4.57 31.14 42.58
CA THR A 604 -5.10 31.88 41.42
C THR A 604 -4.56 33.30 41.39
N TYR A 605 -4.40 33.87 40.21
CA TYR A 605 -4.00 35.25 40.00
C TYR A 605 -4.89 35.91 38.95
N THR A 606 -5.12 37.22 39.10
CA THR A 606 -6.03 37.99 38.27
C THR A 606 -5.32 38.94 37.32
N GLY A 607 -4.01 39.11 37.45
CA GLY A 607 -3.20 39.97 36.60
C GLY A 607 -1.76 39.51 36.49
N LYS A 608 -1.07 39.96 35.42
CA LYS A 608 0.37 39.76 35.22
C LYS A 608 1.00 41.08 34.76
N SER A 609 2.11 41.43 35.42
CA SER A 609 2.90 42.61 35.07
C SER A 609 4.38 42.23 35.04
N SER A 610 5.00 42.17 33.88
CA SER A 610 6.34 41.61 33.71
C SER A 610 6.42 40.21 34.30
N ASN A 611 7.26 39.97 35.27
CA ASN A 611 7.44 38.69 35.97
C ASN A 611 6.56 38.51 37.22
N ASP A 612 5.73 39.49 37.54
CA ASP A 612 4.84 39.46 38.69
C ASP A 612 3.45 38.97 38.33
N LEU A 613 2.99 37.94 39.03
CA LEU A 613 1.60 37.50 39.04
C LEU A 613 0.88 38.25 40.15
N THR A 614 -0.13 39.03 39.85
CA THR A 614 -0.78 39.96 40.77
C THR A 614 -2.21 39.58 41.10
N GLY A 615 -2.75 40.06 42.22
CA GLY A 615 -4.08 39.70 42.69
C GLY A 615 -4.19 38.21 43.02
N CYS A 616 -3.16 37.67 43.65
CA CYS A 616 -3.07 36.27 44.02
C CYS A 616 -4.03 35.92 45.16
N THR A 617 -4.80 34.85 44.97
CA THR A 617 -5.57 34.18 46.03
C THR A 617 -4.87 32.88 46.39
N ARG A 618 -4.41 32.81 47.62
CA ARG A 618 -3.60 31.70 48.16
C ARG A 618 -4.48 30.53 48.61
N GLY A 619 -3.93 29.32 48.52
CA GLY A 619 -4.55 28.13 49.11
C GLY A 619 -5.91 27.76 48.46
N VAL A 620 -6.12 28.02 47.20
CA VAL A 620 -7.35 27.63 46.45
C VAL A 620 -7.53 26.11 46.47
N VAL A 621 -6.41 25.39 46.35
CA VAL A 621 -6.30 23.95 46.64
C VAL A 621 -5.03 23.78 47.47
N GLY A 622 -5.06 22.95 48.50
CA GLY A 622 -4.00 22.86 49.50
C GLY A 622 -4.06 24.02 50.49
N ALA A 623 -3.14 24.04 51.43
CA ALA A 623 -3.02 25.15 52.40
C ALA A 623 -2.06 26.21 51.88
N ALA A 624 -2.37 27.49 52.13
CA ALA A 624 -1.44 28.57 51.86
C ALA A 624 -0.15 28.35 52.68
N ALA A 625 0.99 28.35 52.00
CA ALA A 625 2.30 28.07 52.60
C ALA A 625 3.36 29.07 52.12
N ALA A 626 4.41 29.24 52.90
CA ALA A 626 5.59 29.96 52.43
C ALA A 626 6.38 29.07 51.45
N HIS A 627 6.88 29.65 50.37
CA HIS A 627 7.68 28.97 49.38
C HIS A 627 9.05 29.65 49.24
N ALA A 628 10.09 28.84 49.14
CA ALA A 628 11.45 29.35 49.01
C ALA A 628 11.77 29.79 47.56
N SER A 629 12.67 30.75 47.43
CA SER A 629 13.26 31.13 46.12
C SER A 629 13.74 29.91 45.36
N GLY A 630 13.51 29.87 44.05
CA GLY A 630 13.85 28.75 43.20
C GLY A 630 12.85 27.57 43.21
N ALA A 631 11.80 27.62 44.05
CA ALA A 631 10.75 26.61 44.02
C ALA A 631 10.07 26.58 42.62
N THR A 632 9.83 25.39 42.12
CA THR A 632 9.16 25.20 40.83
C THR A 632 7.72 25.71 40.90
N VAL A 633 7.37 26.52 39.91
CA VAL A 633 6.02 27.06 39.70
C VAL A 633 5.50 26.48 38.38
N THR A 634 4.39 25.75 38.46
CA THR A 634 3.75 25.19 37.27
C THR A 634 2.40 25.86 37.06
N GLN A 635 2.09 26.24 35.83
CA GLN A 635 0.74 26.70 35.48
C GLN A 635 -0.27 25.61 35.82
N ALA A 636 -1.33 25.97 36.56
CA ALA A 636 -2.43 25.07 36.88
C ALA A 636 -3.69 25.49 36.11
N ALA A 637 -4.53 24.54 35.80
CA ALA A 637 -5.85 24.79 35.21
C ALA A 637 -6.92 24.65 36.30
N ILE A 638 -7.69 25.71 36.56
CA ILE A 638 -8.90 25.69 37.43
C ILE A 638 -10.17 25.41 36.63
N SER A 639 -10.09 25.51 35.31
CA SER A 639 -11.11 25.10 34.36
C SER A 639 -10.42 24.60 33.09
N LEU A 640 -10.90 23.51 32.55
CA LEU A 640 -10.43 22.97 31.28
C LEU A 640 -11.50 23.23 30.21
N SER A 641 -11.06 23.65 29.02
CA SER A 641 -11.90 23.81 27.84
C SER A 641 -11.44 22.80 26.77
N GLY A 642 -12.22 22.65 25.71
CA GLY A 642 -11.88 21.73 24.62
C GLY A 642 -12.28 20.28 24.87
N LEU A 643 -13.03 19.99 25.95
CA LEU A 643 -13.49 18.65 26.31
C LEU A 643 -14.83 18.27 25.68
N THR A 644 -15.31 19.04 24.71
CA THR A 644 -16.60 18.79 24.02
C THR A 644 -16.64 17.48 23.27
N HIS A 645 -15.48 16.89 22.95
CA HIS A 645 -15.38 15.56 22.34
C HIS A 645 -15.87 14.43 23.26
N LEU A 646 -16.05 14.68 24.56
CA LEU A 646 -16.58 13.73 25.54
C LEU A 646 -17.90 14.18 26.19
N GLU A 647 -18.54 15.23 25.66
CA GLU A 647 -19.78 15.77 26.25
C GLU A 647 -20.87 14.69 26.38
N GLY A 648 -21.37 14.50 27.60
CA GLY A 648 -22.37 13.48 27.92
C GLY A 648 -21.86 12.05 28.01
N GLN A 649 -20.53 11.83 27.99
CA GLN A 649 -19.94 10.52 28.17
C GLN A 649 -19.47 10.31 29.62
N THR A 650 -19.56 9.06 30.08
CA THR A 650 -18.83 8.60 31.27
C THR A 650 -17.50 8.00 30.82
N VAL A 651 -16.41 8.52 31.29
CA VAL A 651 -15.03 8.14 30.92
C VAL A 651 -14.28 7.58 32.12
#